data_acb67f2e41d5dbcbff48189a76fee73b
#
_entry.id   acb67f2e41d5dbcbff48189a76fee73b
#
_cell.length_a   1.000
_cell.length_b   1.000
_cell.length_c   1.000
_cell.angle_alpha   90.00
_cell.angle_beta   90.00
_cell.angle_gamma   90.00
#
_symmetry.space_group_name_H-M   'P 1'
#
loop_
_entity.id
_entity.type
_entity.pdbx_description
1 polymer ?
#
loop_
_entity_poly.entity_id
_entity_poly.type
_entity_poly.pdbx_seq_one_letter_code
_entity_poly.pdbx_strand_id
1 'polypeptide(L)'
;MNAIMIYVPMLMALLGLVFMFLKRAWVLKQDSGDGKMKEISEYIQEGALAFLKAEYRLMTLFVIVASIVLAGITFLPNATTHLLIVVAFVFGAFFSALAGNMGMKIATKTNVRTTQAARTSLPQALKVSFGGGTVMGLGVAGLAVLGLTGFFIILFNVYMKGVWTSTEDMTVVLETLAGFSLGAESIALFARVGGGIYTKAADVGADIVGKVEAGIPEDDPRNPATIADNVGDNVGDVAGMGADLFGSYVATVLAAMVLGNYVIKDMGGNIQDAFGGIGPILLPMAIAGFGILFSVVGTMLVKINSNDAKEADVQKALNIGNWASILLTGLACYFLVDYMLPSKMNMSFFGEGLKEIASIRVFYASMVGLVVGAIISSVTEYYTGLGTKPVLAIVAKSSTGAGTNIIAGLSTGMMSTFPKVIVLAAAIWISYSFAGFYGVALAASAMMATTAMQLAIDAFGPISDNAGGIAEMSELPKEVRTRTDILDSVGNTTAATGKGFAIASAAMTSLGLFAAYVTFTGIDGINIFKAPVLAMLFIGAMIPVVFSALVMNSVGKAAMDMVNEVRRQFKDIPGIMEGTGKPEYAKCVDISTKAALNEMLLPGILTIGFPIGIVLLGKLVYMNDANANSMVAEMLGGYMAGVTVSGVVWAIFQNNAGGAWDNAKKSFEAGVLVDGAMSFKGSDAHKAAVTGDTVGDPFKDTSGPSMNILIKLTCLIGLVIAPILGNGSASSDDKMMKCKMEMKMSCPMGKEAMPMGCDMSKCATMTKDECAKMCDEKGCSPEQKEMCLSHYDANGKFIPDGKACCVKKIANQKEVKIEITNTNGKTLGLVTFTSNGESTSKAFRGTEAEVKAQIDSLVE
;
A
#
# COMPACT_ATOMS: atom_id res chain seq x y z
N MET A 1 -1.54 33.16 1.11
CA MET A 1 -1.35 31.76 1.57
C MET A 1 -1.02 31.78 3.06
N ASN A 2 -1.80 31.11 3.88
CA ASN A 2 -1.38 30.84 5.25
C ASN A 2 -0.23 29.80 5.20
N ALA A 3 0.98 30.30 4.93
CA ALA A 3 2.19 29.48 4.81
C ALA A 3 2.43 28.53 6.01
N ILE A 4 1.83 28.84 7.14
CA ILE A 4 1.91 28.08 8.39
C ILE A 4 1.21 26.73 8.27
N MET A 5 0.14 26.60 7.48
CA MET A 5 -0.67 25.38 7.44
C MET A 5 0.03 24.18 6.78
N ILE A 6 0.98 24.40 5.87
CA ILE A 6 1.79 23.33 5.28
C ILE A 6 2.69 22.65 6.32
N TYR A 7 3.03 23.36 7.42
CA TYR A 7 3.86 22.86 8.51
C TYR A 7 3.06 22.15 9.63
N VAL A 8 1.73 22.25 9.62
CA VAL A 8 0.88 21.68 10.69
C VAL A 8 1.05 20.15 10.81
N PRO A 9 1.02 19.34 9.73
CA PRO A 9 1.25 17.90 9.86
C PRO A 9 2.64 17.57 10.42
N MET A 10 3.66 18.34 10.02
CA MET A 10 5.02 18.19 10.54
C MET A 10 5.09 18.50 12.05
N LEU A 11 4.42 19.58 12.50
CA LEU A 11 4.34 19.93 13.93
C LEU A 11 3.65 18.83 14.74
N MET A 12 2.56 18.25 14.22
CA MET A 12 1.85 17.16 14.89
C MET A 12 2.70 15.91 14.99
N ALA A 13 3.44 15.58 13.93
CA ALA A 13 4.42 14.48 13.95
C ALA A 13 5.50 14.72 15.01
N LEU A 14 6.04 15.94 15.11
CA LEU A 14 7.01 16.30 16.13
C LEU A 14 6.44 16.19 17.56
N LEU A 15 5.19 16.61 17.78
CA LEU A 15 4.51 16.44 19.08
C LEU A 15 4.35 14.96 19.44
N GLY A 16 3.96 14.12 18.46
CA GLY A 16 3.91 12.67 18.63
C GLY A 16 5.26 12.06 18.99
N LEU A 17 6.34 12.50 18.31
CA LEU A 17 7.72 12.07 18.62
C LEU A 17 8.20 12.54 19.99
N VAL A 18 7.86 13.75 20.40
CA VAL A 18 8.15 14.23 21.75
C VAL A 18 7.47 13.33 22.79
N PHE A 19 6.19 13.04 22.63
CA PHE A 19 5.48 12.12 23.52
C PHE A 19 6.11 10.72 23.51
N MET A 20 6.51 10.22 22.35
CA MET A 20 7.25 8.97 22.19
C MET A 20 8.55 8.99 23.01
N PHE A 21 9.35 10.06 22.92
CA PHE A 21 10.60 10.17 23.71
C PHE A 21 10.34 10.21 25.22
N LEU A 22 9.29 10.89 25.66
CA LEU A 22 8.88 10.90 27.08
C LEU A 22 8.47 9.48 27.53
N LYS A 23 7.70 8.79 26.71
CA LYS A 23 7.27 7.41 27.01
C LYS A 23 8.46 6.45 27.03
N ARG A 24 9.38 6.57 26.04
CA ARG A 24 10.65 5.82 26.02
C ARG A 24 11.46 6.03 27.29
N ALA A 25 11.63 7.28 27.72
CA ALA A 25 12.35 7.59 28.94
C ALA A 25 11.68 6.97 30.18
N TRP A 26 10.34 6.95 30.21
CA TRP A 26 9.58 6.31 31.28
C TRP A 26 9.77 4.79 31.29
N VAL A 27 9.67 4.11 30.12
CA VAL A 27 9.89 2.65 30.02
C VAL A 27 11.30 2.28 30.48
N LEU A 28 12.31 3.01 30.03
CA LEU A 28 13.71 2.73 30.37
C LEU A 28 14.05 2.95 31.86
N LYS A 29 13.24 3.71 32.59
CA LYS A 29 13.36 3.90 34.05
C LYS A 29 12.76 2.75 34.87
N GLN A 30 11.96 1.86 34.21
CA GLN A 30 11.38 0.70 34.92
C GLN A 30 12.50 -0.28 35.28
N ASP A 31 12.33 -0.99 36.36
CA ASP A 31 13.29 -2.00 36.85
C ASP A 31 13.46 -3.14 35.82
N SER A 32 14.69 -3.55 35.59
CA SER A 32 15.06 -4.64 34.68
C SER A 32 15.30 -5.99 35.39
N GLY A 33 15.00 -6.06 36.67
CA GLY A 33 15.06 -7.32 37.42
C GLY A 33 16.46 -7.72 37.89
N ASP A 34 16.63 -9.01 38.19
CA ASP A 34 17.85 -9.58 38.75
C ASP A 34 18.94 -9.90 37.70
N GLY A 35 20.05 -10.52 38.17
CA GLY A 35 21.24 -10.77 37.34
C GLY A 35 20.94 -11.75 36.18
N LYS A 36 20.20 -12.85 36.42
CA LYS A 36 19.89 -13.87 35.39
C LYS A 36 18.98 -13.32 34.30
N MET A 37 17.96 -12.54 34.68
CA MET A 37 17.09 -11.84 33.73
C MET A 37 17.88 -10.86 32.85
N LYS A 38 18.81 -10.13 33.43
CA LYS A 38 19.66 -9.20 32.69
C LYS A 38 20.60 -9.89 31.71
N GLU A 39 21.24 -11.01 32.14
CA GLU A 39 22.09 -11.81 31.28
C GLU A 39 21.33 -12.31 30.04
N ILE A 40 20.14 -12.90 30.22
CA ILE A 40 19.29 -13.36 29.11
C ILE A 40 18.89 -12.20 28.21
N SER A 41 18.47 -11.09 28.78
CA SER A 41 18.12 -9.89 27.99
C SER A 41 19.31 -9.33 27.21
N GLU A 42 20.53 -9.42 27.71
CA GLU A 42 21.76 -9.04 27.01
C GLU A 42 22.02 -9.95 25.80
N TYR A 43 21.89 -11.29 25.94
CA TYR A 43 22.02 -12.20 24.82
C TYR A 43 20.99 -11.90 23.71
N ILE A 44 19.74 -11.63 24.06
CA ILE A 44 18.69 -11.25 23.10
C ILE A 44 19.06 -9.92 22.41
N GLN A 45 19.53 -8.91 23.15
CA GLN A 45 19.93 -7.63 22.59
C GLN A 45 21.12 -7.74 21.65
N GLU A 46 22.15 -8.51 22.05
CA GLU A 46 23.35 -8.74 21.23
C GLU A 46 23.00 -9.48 19.94
N GLY A 47 22.15 -10.51 20.01
CA GLY A 47 21.69 -11.25 18.83
C GLY A 47 20.91 -10.36 17.86
N ALA A 48 19.96 -9.58 18.38
CA ALA A 48 19.16 -8.66 17.57
C ALA A 48 20.01 -7.55 16.90
N LEU A 49 20.99 -7.01 17.61
CA LEU A 49 21.94 -6.04 17.05
C LEU A 49 22.87 -6.66 16.01
N ALA A 50 23.31 -7.92 16.21
CA ALA A 50 24.15 -8.64 15.25
C ALA A 50 23.39 -8.86 13.94
N PHE A 51 22.13 -9.32 14.01
CA PHE A 51 21.26 -9.46 12.85
C PHE A 51 21.08 -8.14 12.10
N LEU A 52 20.66 -7.08 12.78
CA LEU A 52 20.45 -5.78 12.13
C LEU A 52 21.71 -5.23 11.46
N LYS A 53 22.87 -5.44 12.08
CA LYS A 53 24.16 -5.00 11.49
C LYS A 53 24.47 -5.74 10.19
N ALA A 54 24.17 -7.03 10.14
CA ALA A 54 24.38 -7.86 8.96
C ALA A 54 23.35 -7.51 7.86
N GLU A 55 22.10 -7.36 8.22
CA GLU A 55 20.99 -6.96 7.35
C GLU A 55 21.23 -5.57 6.73
N TYR A 56 21.59 -4.56 7.51
CA TYR A 56 21.86 -3.22 7.01
C TYR A 56 23.04 -3.13 6.05
N ARG A 57 24.03 -4.01 6.20
CA ARG A 57 25.13 -4.11 5.21
C ARG A 57 24.60 -4.52 3.84
N LEU A 58 23.71 -5.52 3.80
CA LEU A 58 23.10 -5.99 2.55
C LEU A 58 22.13 -4.96 1.98
N MET A 59 21.28 -4.35 2.82
CA MET A 59 20.36 -3.27 2.42
C MET A 59 21.11 -2.05 1.87
N THR A 60 22.26 -1.68 2.46
CA THR A 60 23.08 -0.58 1.96
C THR A 60 23.59 -0.87 0.55
N LEU A 61 24.07 -2.10 0.27
CA LEU A 61 24.46 -2.50 -1.07
C LEU A 61 23.29 -2.40 -2.06
N PHE A 62 22.12 -2.90 -1.66
CA PHE A 62 20.90 -2.78 -2.46
C PHE A 62 20.54 -1.32 -2.75
N VAL A 63 20.55 -0.44 -1.74
CA VAL A 63 20.23 0.99 -1.89
C VAL A 63 21.20 1.66 -2.86
N ILE A 64 22.48 1.33 -2.82
CA ILE A 64 23.48 1.85 -3.78
C ILE A 64 23.16 1.41 -5.20
N VAL A 65 22.90 0.12 -5.42
CA VAL A 65 22.58 -0.43 -6.75
C VAL A 65 21.28 0.17 -7.29
N ALA A 66 20.24 0.21 -6.48
CA ALA A 66 18.95 0.80 -6.85
C ALA A 66 19.08 2.30 -7.15
N SER A 67 19.89 3.03 -6.38
CA SER A 67 20.18 4.46 -6.63
C SER A 67 20.86 4.68 -7.98
N ILE A 68 21.79 3.81 -8.37
CA ILE A 68 22.46 3.88 -9.69
C ILE A 68 21.43 3.61 -10.80
N VAL A 69 20.58 2.63 -10.64
CA VAL A 69 19.50 2.31 -11.61
C VAL A 69 18.54 3.49 -11.74
N LEU A 70 18.05 4.04 -10.61
CA LEU A 70 17.17 5.20 -10.60
C LEU A 70 17.82 6.43 -11.25
N ALA A 71 19.11 6.69 -10.94
CA ALA A 71 19.85 7.76 -11.62
C ALA A 71 19.92 7.52 -13.14
N GLY A 72 20.20 6.28 -13.57
CA GLY A 72 20.19 5.90 -14.99
C GLY A 72 18.85 6.18 -15.67
N ILE A 73 17.75 5.89 -15.00
CA ILE A 73 16.39 6.16 -15.48
C ILE A 73 16.17 7.67 -15.79
N THR A 74 16.70 8.57 -14.96
CA THR A 74 16.52 10.02 -15.16
C THR A 74 17.26 10.57 -16.39
N PHE A 75 18.19 9.82 -16.95
CA PHE A 75 18.90 10.19 -18.19
C PHE A 75 18.29 9.58 -19.47
N LEU A 76 17.21 8.80 -19.34
CA LEU A 76 16.51 8.25 -20.51
C LEU A 76 15.82 9.37 -21.31
N PRO A 77 15.76 9.27 -22.65
CA PRO A 77 14.98 10.20 -23.48
C PRO A 77 13.51 10.21 -23.03
N ASN A 78 12.94 11.39 -22.91
CA ASN A 78 11.56 11.64 -22.46
C ASN A 78 11.27 11.34 -20.96
N ALA A 79 12.29 11.11 -20.12
CA ALA A 79 12.08 11.01 -18.68
C ALA A 79 11.76 12.42 -18.11
N THR A 80 10.60 12.58 -17.47
CA THR A 80 10.24 13.80 -16.72
C THR A 80 10.82 13.79 -15.31
N THR A 81 11.30 12.62 -14.89
CA THR A 81 11.81 12.38 -13.53
C THR A 81 13.15 13.07 -13.30
N HIS A 82 13.25 13.81 -12.21
CA HIS A 82 14.46 14.56 -11.84
C HIS A 82 15.41 13.73 -10.94
N LEU A 83 16.73 13.99 -11.01
CA LEU A 83 17.74 13.28 -10.21
C LEU A 83 17.49 13.33 -8.69
N LEU A 84 16.74 14.30 -8.18
CA LEU A 84 16.36 14.37 -6.78
C LEU A 84 15.51 13.17 -6.29
N ILE A 85 14.95 12.35 -7.20
CA ILE A 85 14.27 11.09 -6.84
C ILE A 85 15.24 10.14 -6.13
N VAL A 86 16.53 10.14 -6.52
CA VAL A 86 17.56 9.31 -5.87
C VAL A 86 17.78 9.76 -4.42
N VAL A 87 17.82 11.07 -4.19
CA VAL A 87 17.94 11.62 -2.84
C VAL A 87 16.73 11.23 -2.00
N ALA A 88 15.52 11.41 -2.55
CA ALA A 88 14.29 11.01 -1.88
C ALA A 88 14.27 9.50 -1.55
N PHE A 89 14.69 8.66 -2.50
CA PHE A 89 14.81 7.20 -2.31
C PHE A 89 15.76 6.84 -1.15
N VAL A 90 16.96 7.40 -1.12
CA VAL A 90 17.95 7.14 -0.06
C VAL A 90 17.42 7.58 1.31
N PHE A 91 16.77 8.74 1.38
CA PHE A 91 16.18 9.21 2.65
C PHE A 91 14.97 8.36 3.07
N GLY A 92 14.12 7.93 2.15
CA GLY A 92 13.02 7.01 2.42
C GLY A 92 13.53 5.68 3.00
N ALA A 93 14.56 5.11 2.39
CA ALA A 93 15.25 3.93 2.89
C ALA A 93 15.84 4.15 4.30
N PHE A 94 16.51 5.28 4.52
CA PHE A 94 17.09 5.63 5.82
C PHE A 94 16.01 5.76 6.91
N PHE A 95 14.91 6.47 6.66
CA PHE A 95 13.85 6.65 7.64
C PHE A 95 13.13 5.33 7.98
N SER A 96 12.91 4.45 7.00
CA SER A 96 12.34 3.12 7.21
C SER A 96 13.25 2.23 8.07
N ALA A 97 14.54 2.20 7.75
CA ALA A 97 15.54 1.48 8.55
C ALA A 97 15.64 2.05 9.98
N LEU A 98 15.56 3.39 10.14
CA LEU A 98 15.57 4.05 11.44
C LEU A 98 14.34 3.67 12.27
N ALA A 99 13.16 3.60 11.66
CA ALA A 99 11.92 3.21 12.32
C ALA A 99 11.98 1.77 12.85
N GLY A 100 12.43 0.82 12.03
CA GLY A 100 12.66 -0.57 12.45
C GLY A 100 13.70 -0.71 13.56
N ASN A 101 14.84 -0.03 13.43
CA ASN A 101 15.90 -0.01 14.44
C ASN A 101 15.42 0.53 15.80
N MET A 102 14.64 1.60 15.77
CA MET A 102 14.10 2.21 16.99
C MET A 102 13.10 1.29 17.67
N GLY A 103 12.24 0.62 16.88
CA GLY A 103 11.27 -0.37 17.36
C GLY A 103 11.96 -1.54 18.05
N MET A 104 12.91 -2.19 17.38
CA MET A 104 13.68 -3.30 17.94
C MET A 104 14.43 -2.91 19.23
N LYS A 105 15.10 -1.75 19.26
CA LYS A 105 15.85 -1.31 20.43
C LYS A 105 14.97 -1.01 21.64
N ILE A 106 13.73 -0.58 21.46
CA ILE A 106 12.82 -0.38 22.60
C ILE A 106 12.22 -1.72 23.04
N ALA A 107 11.83 -2.59 22.09
CA ALA A 107 11.25 -3.89 22.40
C ALA A 107 12.21 -4.74 23.23
N THR A 108 13.42 -4.98 22.77
CA THR A 108 14.44 -5.77 23.50
C THR A 108 14.71 -5.27 24.91
N LYS A 109 14.60 -3.96 25.14
CA LYS A 109 14.75 -3.38 26.49
C LYS A 109 13.48 -3.45 27.32
N THR A 110 12.31 -3.52 26.67
CA THR A 110 11.01 -3.56 27.33
C THR A 110 10.69 -4.99 27.79
N ASN A 111 11.12 -6.01 27.04
CA ASN A 111 10.87 -7.42 27.34
C ASN A 111 11.19 -7.77 28.78
N VAL A 112 12.42 -7.59 29.22
CA VAL A 112 12.88 -7.88 30.59
C VAL A 112 12.19 -7.00 31.65
N ARG A 113 11.83 -5.76 31.32
CA ARG A 113 11.10 -4.86 32.20
C ARG A 113 9.64 -5.27 32.38
N THR A 114 9.05 -5.85 31.33
CA THR A 114 7.71 -6.46 31.38
C THR A 114 7.71 -7.68 32.27
N THR A 115 8.72 -8.55 32.13
CA THR A 115 8.92 -9.71 33.03
C THR A 115 9.02 -9.26 34.48
N GLN A 116 9.85 -8.27 34.78
CA GLN A 116 9.99 -7.73 36.13
C GLN A 116 8.70 -7.10 36.65
N ALA A 117 7.96 -6.37 35.81
CA ALA A 117 6.66 -5.81 36.15
C ALA A 117 5.62 -6.89 36.43
N ALA A 118 5.66 -8.02 35.71
CA ALA A 118 4.78 -9.18 35.91
C ALA A 118 5.00 -9.85 37.27
N ARG A 119 6.19 -9.75 37.89
CA ARG A 119 6.42 -10.18 39.30
C ARG A 119 5.56 -9.40 40.28
N THR A 120 5.26 -8.14 39.96
CA THR A 120 4.46 -7.27 40.82
C THR A 120 2.96 -7.45 40.57
N SER A 121 2.51 -7.24 39.31
CA SER A 121 1.09 -7.33 38.96
C SER A 121 0.87 -7.37 37.45
N LEU A 122 -0.25 -7.94 37.01
CA LEU A 122 -0.69 -7.92 35.62
C LEU A 122 -0.95 -6.50 35.09
N PRO A 123 -1.60 -5.56 35.82
CA PRO A 123 -1.73 -4.18 35.37
C PRO A 123 -0.41 -3.46 35.11
N GLN A 124 0.61 -3.73 35.95
CA GLN A 124 1.94 -3.12 35.76
C GLN A 124 2.65 -3.75 34.56
N ALA A 125 2.54 -5.05 34.34
CA ALA A 125 3.09 -5.73 33.18
C ALA A 125 2.49 -5.17 31.87
N LEU A 126 1.15 -5.06 31.78
CA LEU A 126 0.47 -4.44 30.63
C LEU A 126 0.94 -3.00 30.41
N LYS A 127 1.07 -2.20 31.46
CA LYS A 127 1.49 -0.80 31.34
C LYS A 127 2.90 -0.65 30.78
N VAL A 128 3.81 -1.57 31.11
CA VAL A 128 5.19 -1.56 30.63
C VAL A 128 5.26 -2.10 29.19
N SER A 129 4.68 -3.28 28.90
CA SER A 129 4.70 -3.88 27.55
C SER A 129 4.01 -2.99 26.52
N PHE A 130 2.80 -2.50 26.81
CA PHE A 130 2.08 -1.56 25.96
C PHE A 130 2.79 -0.21 25.87
N GLY A 131 3.55 0.18 26.91
CA GLY A 131 4.44 1.34 26.87
C GLY A 131 5.53 1.22 25.81
N GLY A 132 6.14 0.03 25.68
CA GLY A 132 7.10 -0.30 24.61
C GLY A 132 6.47 -0.24 23.23
N GLY A 133 5.30 -0.87 23.08
CA GLY A 133 4.51 -0.81 21.85
C GLY A 133 4.13 0.61 21.45
N THR A 134 3.73 1.46 22.41
CA THR A 134 3.43 2.90 22.20
C THR A 134 4.64 3.65 21.63
N VAL A 135 5.83 3.39 22.13
CA VAL A 135 7.07 4.03 21.63
C VAL A 135 7.30 3.64 20.17
N MET A 136 7.10 2.38 19.84
CA MET A 136 7.22 1.91 18.46
C MET A 136 6.15 2.54 17.56
N GLY A 137 4.87 2.46 17.89
CA GLY A 137 3.77 2.96 17.07
C GLY A 137 3.90 4.45 16.76
N LEU A 138 4.14 5.27 17.79
CA LEU A 138 4.33 6.72 17.62
C LEU A 138 5.65 7.05 16.91
N GLY A 139 6.69 6.25 17.12
CA GLY A 139 7.96 6.42 16.43
C GLY A 139 7.84 6.21 14.93
N VAL A 140 7.22 5.11 14.51
CA VAL A 140 7.01 4.77 13.10
C VAL A 140 6.13 5.81 12.41
N ALA A 141 4.93 6.08 12.95
CA ALA A 141 4.00 7.04 12.35
C ALA A 141 4.55 8.48 12.37
N GLY A 142 5.19 8.87 13.48
CA GLY A 142 5.82 10.19 13.61
C GLY A 142 6.94 10.40 12.60
N LEU A 143 7.83 9.42 12.42
CA LEU A 143 8.88 9.48 11.41
C LEU A 143 8.33 9.45 9.98
N ALA A 144 7.27 8.69 9.72
CA ALA A 144 6.64 8.62 8.40
C ALA A 144 6.05 9.97 7.98
N VAL A 145 5.25 10.59 8.85
CA VAL A 145 4.64 11.91 8.56
C VAL A 145 5.71 12.99 8.54
N LEU A 146 6.69 12.97 9.45
CA LEU A 146 7.79 13.92 9.47
C LEU A 146 8.62 13.85 8.18
N GLY A 147 9.00 12.64 7.77
CA GLY A 147 9.80 12.41 6.56
C GLY A 147 9.05 12.84 5.31
N LEU A 148 7.84 12.34 5.11
CA LEU A 148 7.02 12.66 3.95
C LEU A 148 6.72 14.16 3.84
N THR A 149 6.25 14.78 4.95
CA THR A 149 5.92 16.21 4.96
C THR A 149 7.16 17.07 4.79
N GLY A 150 8.27 16.72 5.45
CA GLY A 150 9.54 17.44 5.33
C GLY A 150 10.08 17.42 3.91
N PHE A 151 10.09 16.26 3.27
CA PHE A 151 10.48 16.14 1.86
C PHE A 151 9.53 16.86 0.91
N PHE A 152 8.21 16.76 1.12
CA PHE A 152 7.24 17.52 0.36
C PHE A 152 7.51 19.03 0.43
N ILE A 153 7.75 19.58 1.62
CA ILE A 153 8.07 21.01 1.80
C ILE A 153 9.36 21.38 1.08
N ILE A 154 10.40 20.54 1.17
CA ILE A 154 11.68 20.78 0.47
C ILE A 154 11.45 20.81 -1.03
N LEU A 155 10.80 19.79 -1.59
CA LEU A 155 10.57 19.68 -3.03
C LEU A 155 9.64 20.78 -3.54
N PHE A 156 8.59 21.12 -2.79
CA PHE A 156 7.69 22.23 -3.09
C PHE A 156 8.44 23.58 -3.19
N ASN A 157 9.39 23.80 -2.27
CA ASN A 157 10.23 25.01 -2.33
C ASN A 157 11.25 24.95 -3.48
N VAL A 158 11.84 23.80 -3.79
CA VAL A 158 12.82 23.65 -4.86
C VAL A 158 12.19 23.84 -6.24
N TYR A 159 11.06 23.19 -6.50
CA TYR A 159 10.42 23.22 -7.84
C TYR A 159 9.46 24.39 -8.02
N MET A 160 8.71 24.78 -6.98
CA MET A 160 7.65 25.77 -7.07
C MET A 160 7.93 27.04 -6.24
N LYS A 161 9.12 27.19 -5.65
CA LYS A 161 9.54 28.34 -4.81
C LYS A 161 8.56 28.65 -3.66
N GLY A 162 7.89 27.62 -3.16
CA GLY A 162 6.91 27.74 -2.06
C GLY A 162 5.57 28.40 -2.44
N VAL A 163 5.28 28.54 -3.72
CA VAL A 163 4.01 29.11 -4.23
C VAL A 163 3.46 28.18 -5.31
N TRP A 164 2.14 28.02 -5.34
CA TRP A 164 1.47 27.25 -6.39
C TRP A 164 1.77 27.86 -7.77
N THR A 165 2.23 27.04 -8.70
CA THR A 165 2.53 27.42 -10.10
C THR A 165 1.60 26.69 -11.05
N SER A 166 1.67 25.36 -11.09
CA SER A 166 0.85 24.53 -11.99
C SER A 166 0.69 23.11 -11.49
N THR A 167 -0.26 22.36 -12.02
CA THR A 167 -0.45 20.91 -11.78
C THR A 167 0.71 20.09 -12.33
N GLU A 168 1.34 20.55 -13.39
CA GLU A 168 2.50 19.92 -14.04
C GLU A 168 3.74 19.99 -13.14
N ASP A 169 4.05 21.16 -12.59
CA ASP A 169 5.17 21.33 -11.63
C ASP A 169 4.93 20.51 -10.36
N MET A 170 3.67 20.47 -9.88
CA MET A 170 3.31 19.64 -8.72
C MET A 170 3.46 18.13 -9.06
N THR A 171 3.19 17.72 -10.28
CA THR A 171 3.41 16.34 -10.70
C THR A 171 4.89 15.96 -10.54
N VAL A 172 5.83 16.83 -10.93
CA VAL A 172 7.27 16.61 -10.74
C VAL A 172 7.63 16.49 -9.24
N VAL A 173 7.01 17.32 -8.39
CA VAL A 173 7.19 17.24 -6.93
C VAL A 173 6.75 15.86 -6.41
N LEU A 174 5.56 15.38 -6.84
CA LEU A 174 4.98 14.12 -6.37
C LEU A 174 5.68 12.89 -6.96
N GLU A 175 6.11 12.94 -8.24
CA GLU A 175 6.97 11.91 -8.84
C GLU A 175 8.29 11.77 -8.09
N THR A 176 8.92 12.90 -7.75
CA THR A 176 10.17 12.89 -6.97
C THR A 176 9.92 12.32 -5.55
N LEU A 177 8.78 12.68 -4.93
CA LEU A 177 8.39 12.18 -3.62
C LEU A 177 8.06 10.67 -3.66
N ALA A 178 7.64 10.12 -4.80
CA ALA A 178 7.46 8.67 -4.97
C ALA A 178 8.77 7.89 -4.76
N GLY A 179 9.92 8.51 -5.03
CA GLY A 179 11.22 7.95 -4.68
C GLY A 179 11.37 7.69 -3.18
N PHE A 180 10.91 8.60 -2.32
CA PHE A 180 10.92 8.42 -0.86
C PHE A 180 10.09 7.20 -0.45
N SER A 181 8.90 7.05 -1.02
CA SER A 181 8.04 5.88 -0.77
C SER A 181 8.66 4.57 -1.27
N LEU A 182 9.26 4.60 -2.48
CA LEU A 182 9.94 3.43 -3.04
C LEU A 182 11.13 2.98 -2.17
N GLY A 183 11.92 3.93 -1.65
CA GLY A 183 13.02 3.64 -0.74
C GLY A 183 12.53 2.99 0.56
N ALA A 184 11.46 3.54 1.13
CA ALA A 184 10.84 3.03 2.35
C ALA A 184 10.32 1.59 2.20
N GLU A 185 9.54 1.33 1.15
CA GLU A 185 8.97 0.00 0.88
C GLU A 185 10.04 -1.03 0.47
N SER A 186 11.12 -0.59 -0.18
CA SER A 186 12.24 -1.49 -0.52
C SER A 186 12.94 -2.02 0.74
N ILE A 187 13.21 -1.16 1.71
CA ILE A 187 13.76 -1.58 3.01
C ILE A 187 12.76 -2.47 3.76
N ALA A 188 11.49 -2.09 3.74
CA ALA A 188 10.42 -2.89 4.36
C ALA A 188 10.37 -4.32 3.82
N LEU A 189 10.52 -4.50 2.50
CA LEU A 189 10.54 -5.82 1.87
C LEU A 189 11.63 -6.73 2.48
N PHE A 190 12.87 -6.24 2.50
CA PHE A 190 13.98 -7.03 3.03
C PHE A 190 13.85 -7.26 4.53
N ALA A 191 13.51 -6.23 5.30
CA ALA A 191 13.32 -6.36 6.75
C ALA A 191 12.20 -7.34 7.11
N ARG A 192 11.08 -7.33 6.37
CA ARG A 192 9.95 -8.23 6.64
C ARG A 192 10.22 -9.66 6.21
N VAL A 193 10.80 -9.86 5.01
CA VAL A 193 11.13 -11.20 4.50
C VAL A 193 12.29 -11.80 5.29
N GLY A 194 13.38 -11.05 5.47
CA GLY A 194 14.56 -11.49 6.20
C GLY A 194 14.26 -11.76 7.67
N GLY A 195 13.63 -10.80 8.34
CA GLY A 195 13.20 -10.94 9.73
C GLY A 195 12.25 -12.12 9.94
N GLY A 196 11.25 -12.29 9.05
CA GLY A 196 10.32 -13.41 9.12
C GLY A 196 10.98 -14.79 8.89
N ILE A 197 11.92 -14.89 7.92
CA ILE A 197 12.69 -16.14 7.73
C ILE A 197 13.54 -16.44 8.97
N TYR A 198 14.19 -15.42 9.53
CA TYR A 198 14.98 -15.55 10.75
C TYR A 198 14.14 -16.10 11.90
N THR A 199 13.02 -15.40 12.22
CA THR A 199 12.13 -15.75 13.33
C THR A 199 11.63 -17.17 13.20
N LYS A 200 11.07 -17.53 12.05
CA LYS A 200 10.44 -18.83 11.88
C LYS A 200 11.44 -19.98 11.66
N ALA A 201 12.66 -19.71 11.26
CA ALA A 201 13.72 -20.70 11.31
C ALA A 201 14.12 -21.06 12.74
N ALA A 202 14.21 -20.08 13.62
CA ALA A 202 14.53 -20.27 15.03
C ALA A 202 13.40 -20.96 15.78
N ASP A 203 12.16 -20.47 15.66
CA ASP A 203 10.95 -20.95 16.29
C ASP A 203 10.66 -22.42 15.89
N VAL A 204 10.52 -22.71 14.59
CA VAL A 204 10.29 -24.07 14.08
C VAL A 204 11.43 -25.03 14.50
N GLY A 205 12.67 -24.54 14.46
CA GLY A 205 13.84 -25.32 14.90
C GLY A 205 13.81 -25.64 16.40
N ALA A 206 13.46 -24.67 17.22
CA ALA A 206 13.31 -24.82 18.66
C ALA A 206 12.15 -25.77 19.01
N ASP A 207 11.01 -25.63 18.33
CA ASP A 207 9.79 -26.40 18.59
C ASP A 207 9.94 -27.88 18.20
N ILE A 208 10.43 -28.16 17.00
CA ILE A 208 10.57 -29.54 16.53
C ILE A 208 11.51 -30.33 17.45
N VAL A 209 12.69 -29.81 17.74
CA VAL A 209 13.66 -30.56 18.55
C VAL A 209 13.35 -30.46 20.05
N GLY A 210 12.99 -29.30 20.55
CA GLY A 210 12.71 -29.10 21.97
C GLY A 210 11.39 -29.74 22.41
N LYS A 211 10.28 -29.34 21.82
CA LYS A 211 8.93 -29.76 22.25
C LYS A 211 8.57 -31.17 21.77
N VAL A 212 8.86 -31.47 20.47
CA VAL A 212 8.40 -32.74 19.86
C VAL A 212 9.38 -33.89 20.11
N GLU A 213 10.69 -33.68 19.89
CA GLU A 213 11.69 -34.75 20.02
C GLU A 213 12.15 -34.91 21.47
N ALA A 214 12.62 -33.86 22.13
CA ALA A 214 13.19 -33.91 23.47
C ALA A 214 12.14 -33.83 24.59
N GLY A 215 10.92 -33.36 24.33
CA GLY A 215 9.84 -33.25 25.31
C GLY A 215 10.09 -32.20 26.39
N ILE A 216 10.97 -31.23 26.16
CA ILE A 216 11.22 -30.12 27.09
C ILE A 216 10.19 -28.98 26.88
N PRO A 217 9.91 -28.18 27.92
CA PRO A 217 8.98 -27.06 27.82
C PRO A 217 9.39 -26.04 26.76
N GLU A 218 8.45 -25.23 26.32
CA GLU A 218 8.70 -24.01 25.53
C GLU A 218 9.54 -23.04 26.36
N ASP A 219 10.46 -22.34 25.70
CA ASP A 219 11.40 -21.40 26.33
C ASP A 219 12.36 -22.01 27.37
N ASP A 220 12.54 -23.33 27.38
CA ASP A 220 13.44 -23.98 28.32
C ASP A 220 14.90 -23.53 28.07
N PRO A 221 15.65 -23.10 29.09
CA PRO A 221 17.02 -22.63 28.93
C PRO A 221 18.00 -23.68 28.40
N ARG A 222 17.63 -24.97 28.43
CA ARG A 222 18.41 -26.06 27.84
C ARG A 222 18.36 -26.09 26.33
N ASN A 223 17.31 -25.51 25.72
CA ASN A 223 17.18 -25.46 24.28
C ASN A 223 18.09 -24.35 23.68
N PRO A 224 19.08 -24.71 22.84
CA PRO A 224 20.02 -23.75 22.27
C PRO A 224 19.37 -22.71 21.36
N ALA A 225 18.21 -23.03 20.79
CA ALA A 225 17.51 -22.14 19.87
C ALA A 225 16.63 -21.09 20.56
N THR A 226 16.31 -21.20 21.85
CA THR A 226 15.40 -20.30 22.57
C THR A 226 15.83 -18.81 22.49
N ILE A 227 17.12 -18.53 22.62
CA ILE A 227 17.60 -17.15 22.46
C ILE A 227 17.44 -16.66 21.01
N ALA A 228 17.69 -17.51 20.02
CA ALA A 228 17.51 -17.15 18.61
C ALA A 228 16.04 -16.90 18.29
N ASP A 229 15.12 -17.64 18.88
CA ASP A 229 13.68 -17.46 18.77
C ASP A 229 13.25 -16.11 19.35
N ASN A 230 13.61 -15.83 20.60
CA ASN A 230 13.34 -14.52 21.21
C ASN A 230 13.98 -13.33 20.44
N VAL A 231 15.15 -13.52 19.83
CA VAL A 231 15.73 -12.52 18.91
C VAL A 231 14.84 -12.35 17.68
N GLY A 232 14.31 -13.44 17.14
CA GLY A 232 13.44 -13.49 15.98
C GLY A 232 12.24 -12.57 16.12
N ASP A 233 11.50 -12.68 17.21
CA ASP A 233 10.32 -11.82 17.48
C ASP A 233 10.67 -10.33 17.44
N ASN A 234 11.83 -9.96 18.00
CA ASN A 234 12.27 -8.57 18.00
C ASN A 234 12.68 -8.07 16.61
N VAL A 235 13.26 -8.92 15.75
CA VAL A 235 13.72 -8.50 14.41
C VAL A 235 12.63 -8.70 13.34
N GLY A 236 11.86 -9.78 13.39
CA GLY A 236 10.80 -10.09 12.44
C GLY A 236 9.49 -9.35 12.75
N ASP A 237 8.96 -9.59 13.96
CA ASP A 237 7.62 -9.11 14.31
C ASP A 237 7.61 -7.69 14.90
N VAL A 238 8.76 -7.15 15.33
CA VAL A 238 8.85 -5.74 15.72
C VAL A 238 9.53 -4.91 14.63
N ALA A 239 10.80 -5.15 14.31
CA ALA A 239 11.53 -4.29 13.37
C ALA A 239 10.99 -4.40 11.93
N GLY A 240 10.74 -5.63 11.44
CA GLY A 240 10.20 -5.86 10.11
C GLY A 240 8.80 -5.28 9.93
N MET A 241 7.92 -5.44 10.93
CA MET A 241 6.58 -4.84 10.93
C MET A 241 6.63 -3.31 10.99
N GLY A 242 7.56 -2.76 11.77
CA GLY A 242 7.75 -1.30 11.84
C GLY A 242 8.15 -0.69 10.52
N ALA A 243 9.04 -1.34 9.77
CA ALA A 243 9.43 -0.91 8.43
C ALA A 243 8.26 -1.04 7.42
N ASP A 244 7.48 -2.15 7.47
CA ASP A 244 6.31 -2.36 6.60
C ASP A 244 5.24 -1.28 6.82
N LEU A 245 4.86 -1.01 8.07
CA LEU A 245 3.84 -0.01 8.37
C LEU A 245 4.34 1.42 8.12
N PHE A 246 5.64 1.69 8.27
CA PHE A 246 6.25 2.95 7.83
C PHE A 246 6.06 3.17 6.33
N GLY A 247 6.44 2.19 5.51
CA GLY A 247 6.28 2.24 4.06
C GLY A 247 4.81 2.37 3.66
N SER A 248 3.92 1.57 4.28
CA SER A 248 2.48 1.61 4.05
C SER A 248 1.88 2.99 4.30
N TYR A 249 2.28 3.63 5.39
CA TYR A 249 1.80 4.96 5.76
C TYR A 249 2.21 6.01 4.73
N VAL A 250 3.49 6.01 4.35
CA VAL A 250 4.04 6.91 3.34
C VAL A 250 3.37 6.70 1.99
N ALA A 251 3.27 5.45 1.51
CA ALA A 251 2.69 5.12 0.21
C ALA A 251 1.22 5.53 0.11
N THR A 252 0.45 5.32 1.19
CA THR A 252 -0.98 5.65 1.23
C THR A 252 -1.21 7.15 1.17
N VAL A 253 -0.48 7.93 1.96
CA VAL A 253 -0.60 9.39 1.96
C VAL A 253 -0.15 9.96 0.62
N LEU A 254 0.95 9.46 0.06
CA LEU A 254 1.44 9.86 -1.26
C LEU A 254 0.40 9.58 -2.37
N ALA A 255 -0.21 8.40 -2.40
CA ALA A 255 -1.24 8.06 -3.39
C ALA A 255 -2.41 9.05 -3.33
N ALA A 256 -2.86 9.41 -2.13
CA ALA A 256 -3.92 10.40 -1.94
C ALA A 256 -3.47 11.81 -2.36
N MET A 257 -2.21 12.20 -2.12
CA MET A 257 -1.64 13.48 -2.59
C MET A 257 -1.60 13.56 -4.12
N VAL A 258 -1.18 12.49 -4.81
CA VAL A 258 -1.15 12.42 -6.28
C VAL A 258 -2.56 12.60 -6.85
N LEU A 259 -3.54 11.90 -6.30
CA LEU A 259 -4.93 12.01 -6.74
C LEU A 259 -5.53 13.37 -6.35
N GLY A 260 -5.08 14.00 -5.26
CA GLY A 260 -5.40 15.38 -4.90
C GLY A 260 -4.93 16.38 -5.97
N ASN A 261 -3.74 16.20 -6.53
CA ASN A 261 -3.27 17.01 -7.67
C ASN A 261 -4.14 16.82 -8.91
N TYR A 262 -4.63 15.60 -9.15
CA TYR A 262 -5.54 15.31 -10.24
C TYR A 262 -6.90 16.01 -10.06
N VAL A 263 -7.43 16.06 -8.83
CA VAL A 263 -8.63 16.85 -8.51
C VAL A 263 -8.43 18.33 -8.85
N ILE A 264 -7.27 18.90 -8.53
CA ILE A 264 -6.96 20.29 -8.87
C ILE A 264 -6.94 20.48 -10.39
N LYS A 265 -6.37 19.52 -11.13
CA LYS A 265 -6.37 19.53 -12.61
C LYS A 265 -7.79 19.50 -13.18
N ASP A 266 -8.67 18.65 -12.66
CA ASP A 266 -10.09 18.57 -13.04
C ASP A 266 -10.86 19.85 -12.76
N MET A 267 -10.42 20.62 -11.75
CA MET A 267 -10.96 21.96 -11.42
C MET A 267 -10.36 23.08 -12.28
N GLY A 268 -9.64 22.75 -13.35
CA GLY A 268 -9.03 23.73 -14.26
C GLY A 268 -7.69 24.30 -13.79
N GLY A 269 -7.00 23.58 -12.91
CA GLY A 269 -5.66 23.94 -12.42
C GLY A 269 -5.64 25.00 -11.32
N ASN A 270 -6.79 25.51 -10.90
CA ASN A 270 -6.91 26.55 -9.87
C ASN A 270 -8.08 26.26 -8.94
N ILE A 271 -7.81 26.15 -7.65
CA ILE A 271 -8.82 26.04 -6.61
C ILE A 271 -8.73 27.28 -5.71
N GLN A 272 -9.87 27.90 -5.42
CA GLN A 272 -9.95 28.94 -4.40
C GLN A 272 -10.18 28.27 -3.04
N ASP A 273 -9.12 28.06 -2.30
CA ASP A 273 -9.13 27.57 -0.93
C ASP A 273 -8.26 28.45 -0.01
N ALA A 274 -8.34 28.22 1.30
CA ALA A 274 -7.53 28.93 2.29
C ALA A 274 -6.04 28.54 2.24
N PHE A 275 -5.66 27.57 1.41
CA PHE A 275 -4.35 26.92 1.35
C PHE A 275 -3.57 27.24 0.06
N GLY A 276 -4.02 28.25 -0.70
CA GLY A 276 -3.37 28.67 -1.93
C GLY A 276 -3.55 27.68 -3.10
N GLY A 277 -4.66 26.94 -3.11
CA GLY A 277 -5.03 26.03 -4.18
C GLY A 277 -4.54 24.60 -4.04
N ILE A 278 -3.90 24.23 -2.91
CA ILE A 278 -3.33 22.90 -2.69
C ILE A 278 -4.03 22.08 -1.59
N GLY A 279 -5.23 22.51 -1.16
CA GLY A 279 -6.01 21.83 -0.13
C GLY A 279 -6.19 20.33 -0.36
N PRO A 280 -6.58 19.85 -1.56
CA PRO A 280 -6.72 18.42 -1.84
C PRO A 280 -5.42 17.61 -1.69
N ILE A 281 -4.25 18.23 -1.89
CA ILE A 281 -2.95 17.58 -1.71
C ILE A 281 -2.55 17.55 -0.23
N LEU A 282 -2.86 18.61 0.53
CA LEU A 282 -2.51 18.71 1.95
C LEU A 282 -3.45 17.92 2.86
N LEU A 283 -4.69 17.68 2.46
CA LEU A 283 -5.70 16.99 3.28
C LEU A 283 -5.24 15.62 3.79
N PRO A 284 -4.70 14.69 2.97
CA PRO A 284 -4.23 13.40 3.48
C PRO A 284 -3.09 13.53 4.48
N MET A 285 -2.18 14.50 4.32
CA MET A 285 -1.13 14.76 5.29
C MET A 285 -1.69 15.32 6.61
N ALA A 286 -2.70 16.18 6.55
CA ALA A 286 -3.37 16.71 7.74
C ALA A 286 -4.09 15.61 8.51
N ILE A 287 -4.85 14.74 7.81
CA ILE A 287 -5.50 13.57 8.42
C ILE A 287 -4.47 12.68 9.11
N ALA A 288 -3.34 12.43 8.46
CA ALA A 288 -2.24 11.66 9.00
C ALA A 288 -1.64 12.29 10.29
N GLY A 289 -1.39 13.60 10.28
CA GLY A 289 -0.86 14.32 11.43
C GLY A 289 -1.81 14.31 12.64
N PHE A 290 -3.10 14.59 12.42
CA PHE A 290 -4.11 14.55 13.49
C PHE A 290 -4.28 13.12 14.04
N GLY A 291 -4.23 12.09 13.18
CA GLY A 291 -4.28 10.69 13.58
C GLY A 291 -3.22 10.31 14.60
N ILE A 292 -1.99 10.86 14.48
CA ILE A 292 -0.92 10.67 15.47
C ILE A 292 -1.34 11.22 16.84
N LEU A 293 -1.88 12.45 16.90
CA LEU A 293 -2.31 13.06 18.15
C LEU A 293 -3.44 12.28 18.82
N PHE A 294 -4.40 11.80 18.04
CA PHE A 294 -5.50 11.00 18.56
C PHE A 294 -5.08 9.60 18.96
N SER A 295 -4.06 9.05 18.31
CA SER A 295 -3.40 7.83 18.77
C SER A 295 -2.71 8.03 20.12
N VAL A 296 -2.09 9.20 20.38
CA VAL A 296 -1.56 9.53 21.73
C VAL A 296 -2.67 9.47 22.76
N VAL A 297 -3.83 10.07 22.48
CA VAL A 297 -4.99 10.03 23.38
C VAL A 297 -5.46 8.58 23.59
N GLY A 298 -5.58 7.80 22.50
CA GLY A 298 -5.95 6.38 22.57
C GLY A 298 -5.03 5.57 23.47
N THR A 299 -3.70 5.76 23.33
CA THR A 299 -2.72 5.04 24.16
C THR A 299 -2.80 5.38 25.65
N MET A 300 -3.28 6.56 26.02
CA MET A 300 -3.49 6.96 27.41
C MET A 300 -4.70 6.26 28.07
N LEU A 301 -5.65 5.80 27.28
CA LEU A 301 -6.88 5.14 27.76
C LEU A 301 -6.70 3.64 28.02
N VAL A 302 -5.63 3.03 27.52
CA VAL A 302 -5.35 1.61 27.71
C VAL A 302 -4.88 1.36 29.13
N LYS A 303 -5.74 0.76 29.98
CA LYS A 303 -5.43 0.39 31.36
C LYS A 303 -6.38 -0.69 31.88
N ILE A 304 -5.87 -1.56 32.74
CA ILE A 304 -6.63 -2.46 33.60
C ILE A 304 -6.30 -2.16 35.05
N ASN A 305 -7.20 -2.49 35.97
CA ASN A 305 -7.04 -2.15 37.40
C ASN A 305 -6.96 -3.40 38.29
N SER A 306 -7.43 -4.57 37.82
CA SER A 306 -7.45 -5.80 38.58
C SER A 306 -6.25 -6.69 38.25
N ASN A 307 -5.71 -7.35 39.28
CA ASN A 307 -4.68 -8.38 39.09
C ASN A 307 -5.29 -9.73 38.64
N ASP A 308 -6.59 -9.92 38.84
CA ASP A 308 -7.36 -11.11 38.46
C ASP A 308 -8.02 -10.90 37.06
N ALA A 309 -7.60 -9.88 36.31
CA ALA A 309 -8.09 -9.61 34.96
C ALA A 309 -7.73 -10.78 34.04
N LYS A 310 -8.67 -11.14 33.16
CA LYS A 310 -8.51 -12.17 32.13
C LYS A 310 -8.14 -11.56 30.78
N GLU A 311 -7.85 -12.42 29.80
CA GLU A 311 -7.55 -12.03 28.42
C GLU A 311 -8.62 -11.09 27.85
N ALA A 312 -9.89 -11.36 28.10
CA ALA A 312 -11.01 -10.53 27.64
C ALA A 312 -10.97 -9.09 28.20
N ASP A 313 -10.50 -8.91 29.44
CA ASP A 313 -10.39 -7.59 30.07
C ASP A 313 -9.22 -6.78 29.47
N VAL A 314 -8.09 -7.45 29.20
CA VAL A 314 -6.95 -6.85 28.51
C VAL A 314 -7.33 -6.45 27.08
N GLN A 315 -7.96 -7.37 26.32
CA GLN A 315 -8.46 -7.10 24.98
C GLN A 315 -9.43 -5.91 24.96
N LYS A 316 -10.35 -5.85 25.90
CA LYS A 316 -11.29 -4.73 26.04
C LYS A 316 -10.58 -3.41 26.29
N ALA A 317 -9.53 -3.38 27.12
CA ALA A 317 -8.77 -2.18 27.39
C ALA A 317 -8.05 -1.67 26.12
N LEU A 318 -7.45 -2.57 25.33
CA LEU A 318 -6.83 -2.24 24.04
C LEU A 318 -7.88 -1.72 23.03
N ASN A 319 -9.02 -2.37 22.95
CA ASN A 319 -10.13 -1.98 22.08
C ASN A 319 -10.69 -0.58 22.45
N ILE A 320 -10.78 -0.22 23.72
CA ILE A 320 -11.21 1.14 24.15
C ILE A 320 -10.26 2.21 23.59
N GLY A 321 -8.96 2.01 23.73
CA GLY A 321 -7.96 2.93 23.17
C GLY A 321 -8.05 3.04 21.66
N ASN A 322 -8.23 1.92 20.97
CA ASN A 322 -8.37 1.85 19.52
C ASN A 322 -9.64 2.59 19.03
N TRP A 323 -10.80 2.31 19.61
CA TRP A 323 -12.04 2.98 19.24
C TRP A 323 -11.99 4.48 19.51
N ALA A 324 -11.37 4.91 20.61
CA ALA A 324 -11.18 6.33 20.90
C ALA A 324 -10.35 7.01 19.79
N SER A 325 -9.25 6.40 19.35
CA SER A 325 -8.43 6.91 18.25
C SER A 325 -9.23 7.00 16.93
N ILE A 326 -10.00 5.95 16.59
CA ILE A 326 -10.83 5.90 15.38
C ILE A 326 -11.89 7.00 15.39
N LEU A 327 -12.64 7.16 16.50
CA LEU A 327 -13.72 8.14 16.60
C LEU A 327 -13.19 9.58 16.55
N LEU A 328 -12.09 9.86 17.24
CA LEU A 328 -11.48 11.20 17.21
C LEU A 328 -10.92 11.52 15.82
N THR A 329 -10.33 10.53 15.13
CA THR A 329 -9.85 10.69 13.74
C THR A 329 -11.02 10.95 12.80
N GLY A 330 -12.13 10.22 12.94
CA GLY A 330 -13.35 10.47 12.15
C GLY A 330 -13.92 11.86 12.34
N LEU A 331 -13.95 12.33 13.59
CA LEU A 331 -14.39 13.71 13.90
C LEU A 331 -13.46 14.76 13.26
N ALA A 332 -12.14 14.52 13.32
CA ALA A 332 -11.19 15.42 12.66
C ALA A 332 -11.35 15.41 11.13
N CYS A 333 -11.60 14.26 10.51
CA CYS A 333 -11.84 14.18 9.07
C CYS A 333 -13.01 15.10 8.65
N TYR A 334 -14.08 15.19 9.46
CA TYR A 334 -15.19 16.09 9.18
C TYR A 334 -14.75 17.56 9.11
N PHE A 335 -14.06 18.03 10.15
CA PHE A 335 -13.60 19.42 10.19
C PHE A 335 -12.51 19.73 9.17
N LEU A 336 -11.61 18.79 8.90
CA LEU A 336 -10.55 18.97 7.91
C LEU A 336 -11.12 19.05 6.49
N VAL A 337 -12.06 18.19 6.14
CA VAL A 337 -12.70 18.21 4.83
C VAL A 337 -13.47 19.51 4.62
N ASP A 338 -14.26 19.95 5.62
CA ASP A 338 -15.03 21.18 5.55
C ASP A 338 -14.14 22.43 5.44
N TYR A 339 -13.00 22.43 6.15
CA TYR A 339 -12.11 23.59 6.18
C TYR A 339 -11.13 23.64 4.99
N MET A 340 -10.68 22.48 4.48
CA MET A 340 -9.59 22.40 3.50
C MET A 340 -10.06 22.28 2.05
N LEU A 341 -11.27 21.79 1.82
CA LEU A 341 -11.79 21.61 0.47
C LEU A 341 -12.86 22.64 0.13
N PRO A 342 -12.95 23.06 -1.14
CA PRO A 342 -14.07 23.88 -1.58
C PRO A 342 -15.38 23.10 -1.46
N SER A 343 -16.49 23.80 -1.21
CA SER A 343 -17.82 23.19 -0.98
C SER A 343 -18.30 22.32 -2.15
N LYS A 344 -17.88 22.63 -3.37
CA LYS A 344 -18.15 21.88 -4.60
C LYS A 344 -16.86 21.67 -5.37
N MET A 345 -16.67 20.47 -5.90
CA MET A 345 -15.51 20.08 -6.68
C MET A 345 -15.93 19.30 -7.91
N ASN A 346 -15.23 19.53 -9.02
CA ASN A 346 -15.34 18.69 -10.20
C ASN A 346 -14.28 17.60 -10.12
N MET A 347 -14.68 16.36 -10.33
CA MET A 347 -13.79 15.19 -10.26
C MET A 347 -14.10 14.24 -11.40
N SER A 348 -13.05 13.73 -12.03
CA SER A 348 -13.16 12.67 -13.04
C SER A 348 -13.48 11.34 -12.39
N PHE A 349 -14.52 10.70 -12.88
CA PHE A 349 -14.81 9.30 -12.61
C PHE A 349 -14.39 8.50 -13.85
N PHE A 350 -13.38 7.67 -13.72
CA PHE A 350 -12.84 6.90 -14.84
C PHE A 350 -13.94 6.08 -15.52
N GLY A 351 -14.11 6.28 -16.83
CA GLY A 351 -15.18 5.67 -17.62
C GLY A 351 -16.55 6.37 -17.56
N GLU A 352 -16.76 7.34 -16.65
CA GLU A 352 -18.04 8.01 -16.46
C GLU A 352 -17.96 9.54 -16.69
N GLY A 353 -16.75 10.07 -16.90
CA GLY A 353 -16.50 11.50 -17.15
C GLY A 353 -16.43 12.35 -15.88
N LEU A 354 -16.52 13.68 -16.07
CA LEU A 354 -16.41 14.69 -15.03
C LEU A 354 -17.74 14.86 -14.30
N LYS A 355 -17.71 14.82 -12.97
CA LYS A 355 -18.90 15.02 -12.11
C LYS A 355 -18.65 16.11 -11.05
N GLU A 356 -19.63 16.97 -10.82
CA GLU A 356 -19.64 17.88 -9.69
C GLU A 356 -20.07 17.15 -8.42
N ILE A 357 -19.25 17.20 -7.37
CA ILE A 357 -19.54 16.61 -6.06
C ILE A 357 -19.38 17.63 -4.94
N ALA A 358 -20.15 17.48 -3.87
CA ALA A 358 -19.98 18.25 -2.65
C ALA A 358 -18.81 17.67 -1.82
N SER A 359 -18.02 18.55 -1.17
CA SER A 359 -16.88 18.15 -0.32
C SER A 359 -17.25 17.15 0.78
N ILE A 360 -18.45 17.23 1.33
CA ILE A 360 -18.94 16.28 2.36
C ILE A 360 -18.89 14.81 1.88
N ARG A 361 -18.98 14.54 0.58
CA ARG A 361 -18.85 13.17 0.05
C ARG A 361 -17.44 12.62 0.24
N VAL A 362 -16.43 13.49 0.25
CA VAL A 362 -15.05 13.13 0.56
C VAL A 362 -14.91 12.68 2.03
N PHE A 363 -15.62 13.37 2.94
CA PHE A 363 -15.71 12.92 4.33
C PHE A 363 -16.38 11.54 4.43
N TYR A 364 -17.48 11.29 3.73
CA TYR A 364 -18.12 9.97 3.73
C TYR A 364 -17.18 8.88 3.21
N ALA A 365 -16.42 9.16 2.15
CA ALA A 365 -15.39 8.23 1.66
C ALA A 365 -14.32 7.93 2.74
N SER A 366 -13.84 8.95 3.45
CA SER A 366 -12.87 8.79 4.55
C SER A 366 -13.45 7.94 5.70
N MET A 367 -14.73 8.13 6.04
CA MET A 367 -15.41 7.33 7.05
C MET A 367 -15.54 5.86 6.66
N VAL A 368 -15.75 5.57 5.37
CA VAL A 368 -15.75 4.17 4.87
C VAL A 368 -14.45 3.48 5.21
N GLY A 369 -13.29 4.15 5.02
CA GLY A 369 -11.98 3.58 5.37
C GLY A 369 -11.85 3.21 6.86
N LEU A 370 -12.24 4.13 7.76
CA LEU A 370 -12.21 3.88 9.22
C LEU A 370 -13.14 2.73 9.62
N VAL A 371 -14.34 2.68 9.08
CA VAL A 371 -15.34 1.63 9.37
C VAL A 371 -14.85 0.28 8.84
N VAL A 372 -14.30 0.24 7.63
CA VAL A 372 -13.77 -1.00 7.04
C VAL A 372 -12.59 -1.53 7.84
N GLY A 373 -11.68 -0.68 8.30
CA GLY A 373 -10.60 -1.08 9.19
C GLY A 373 -11.12 -1.79 10.45
N ALA A 374 -12.15 -1.22 11.08
CA ALA A 374 -12.79 -1.81 12.26
C ALA A 374 -13.50 -3.14 11.96
N ILE A 375 -14.24 -3.23 10.84
CA ILE A 375 -14.93 -4.47 10.43
C ILE A 375 -13.92 -5.59 10.14
N ILE A 376 -12.86 -5.30 9.39
CA ILE A 376 -11.84 -6.30 9.05
C ILE A 376 -11.13 -6.79 10.30
N SER A 377 -10.85 -5.91 11.25
CA SER A 377 -10.30 -6.27 12.56
C SER A 377 -11.23 -7.23 13.29
N SER A 378 -12.52 -6.92 13.39
CA SER A 378 -13.52 -7.76 14.05
C SER A 378 -13.71 -9.12 13.35
N VAL A 379 -13.71 -9.15 12.02
CA VAL A 379 -13.78 -10.41 11.25
C VAL A 379 -12.51 -11.24 11.47
N THR A 380 -11.32 -10.61 11.57
CA THR A 380 -10.09 -11.32 11.88
C THR A 380 -10.16 -11.96 13.26
N GLU A 381 -10.54 -11.18 14.28
CA GLU A 381 -10.72 -11.66 15.66
C GLU A 381 -11.68 -12.86 15.72
N TYR A 382 -12.79 -12.81 14.96
CA TYR A 382 -13.73 -13.95 14.89
C TYR A 382 -13.09 -15.23 14.34
N TYR A 383 -12.24 -15.15 13.30
CA TYR A 383 -11.62 -16.32 12.68
C TYR A 383 -10.37 -16.82 13.42
N THR A 384 -9.68 -15.97 14.16
CA THR A 384 -8.39 -16.29 14.78
C THR A 384 -8.40 -16.23 16.30
N GLY A 385 -9.38 -15.59 16.93
CA GLY A 385 -9.40 -15.36 18.38
C GLY A 385 -9.60 -16.64 19.20
N LEU A 386 -8.92 -16.71 20.34
CA LEU A 386 -9.02 -17.83 21.29
C LEU A 386 -10.48 -18.09 21.69
N GLY A 387 -10.89 -19.35 21.73
CA GLY A 387 -12.25 -19.75 22.13
C GLY A 387 -13.35 -19.46 21.11
N THR A 388 -13.04 -18.90 19.95
CA THR A 388 -14.02 -18.69 18.88
C THR A 388 -14.40 -19.99 18.18
N LYS A 389 -15.57 -20.03 17.54
CA LYS A 389 -16.07 -21.24 16.86
C LYS A 389 -15.10 -21.78 15.79
N PRO A 390 -14.48 -20.96 14.92
CA PRO A 390 -13.53 -21.45 13.93
C PRO A 390 -12.28 -22.09 14.56
N VAL A 391 -11.73 -21.48 15.61
CA VAL A 391 -10.57 -22.02 16.34
C VAL A 391 -10.92 -23.30 17.06
N LEU A 392 -12.05 -23.35 17.77
CA LEU A 392 -12.54 -24.57 18.44
C LEU A 392 -12.83 -25.71 17.45
N ALA A 393 -13.21 -25.41 16.20
CA ALA A 393 -13.36 -26.42 15.16
C ALA A 393 -12.01 -27.06 14.78
N ILE A 394 -10.90 -26.29 14.76
CA ILE A 394 -9.54 -26.81 14.56
C ILE A 394 -9.12 -27.66 15.76
N VAL A 395 -9.38 -27.18 17.00
CA VAL A 395 -9.14 -27.92 18.25
C VAL A 395 -9.85 -29.27 18.24
N ALA A 396 -11.12 -29.31 17.86
CA ALA A 396 -11.86 -30.58 17.79
C ALA A 396 -11.27 -31.54 16.74
N LYS A 397 -10.75 -31.03 15.61
CA LYS A 397 -10.12 -31.88 14.59
C LYS A 397 -8.72 -32.35 14.95
N SER A 398 -8.09 -31.72 15.94
CA SER A 398 -6.79 -32.18 16.48
C SER A 398 -6.88 -33.55 17.19
N SER A 399 -8.04 -33.91 17.69
CA SER A 399 -8.28 -35.25 18.31
C SER A 399 -8.08 -36.40 17.35
N THR A 400 -8.25 -36.18 16.05
CA THR A 400 -8.08 -37.21 15.02
C THR A 400 -6.69 -37.17 14.33
N GLY A 401 -5.80 -36.28 14.76
CA GLY A 401 -4.40 -36.23 14.37
C GLY A 401 -4.01 -35.00 13.55
N ALA A 402 -2.70 -34.92 13.20
CA ALA A 402 -2.11 -33.76 12.53
C ALA A 402 -2.73 -33.47 11.13
N GLY A 403 -2.99 -34.52 10.33
CA GLY A 403 -3.55 -34.35 8.98
C GLY A 403 -4.89 -33.63 8.99
N THR A 404 -5.80 -34.00 9.88
CA THR A 404 -7.12 -33.38 10.03
C THR A 404 -7.05 -31.99 10.62
N ASN A 405 -6.10 -31.73 11.52
CA ASN A 405 -5.82 -30.38 12.02
C ASN A 405 -5.35 -29.46 10.87
N ILE A 406 -4.39 -29.90 10.05
CA ILE A 406 -3.88 -29.13 8.90
C ILE A 406 -5.02 -28.79 7.93
N ILE A 407 -5.85 -29.78 7.55
CA ILE A 407 -7.01 -29.55 6.67
C ILE A 407 -7.98 -28.53 7.28
N ALA A 408 -8.25 -28.62 8.59
CA ALA A 408 -9.18 -27.73 9.27
C ALA A 408 -8.67 -26.27 9.27
N GLY A 409 -7.40 -26.04 9.54
CA GLY A 409 -6.82 -24.69 9.53
C GLY A 409 -6.75 -24.09 8.14
N LEU A 410 -6.35 -24.88 7.11
CA LEU A 410 -6.41 -24.43 5.71
C LEU A 410 -7.84 -24.03 5.34
N SER A 411 -8.84 -24.85 5.65
CA SER A 411 -10.24 -24.56 5.39
C SER A 411 -10.71 -23.30 6.10
N THR A 412 -10.35 -23.13 7.38
CA THR A 412 -10.70 -21.94 8.18
C THR A 412 -10.08 -20.68 7.56
N GLY A 413 -8.81 -20.72 7.19
CA GLY A 413 -8.14 -19.62 6.54
C GLY A 413 -8.78 -19.25 5.19
N MET A 414 -9.10 -20.25 4.33
CA MET A 414 -9.79 -20.03 3.05
C MET A 414 -11.18 -19.42 3.26
N MET A 415 -11.97 -19.94 4.18
CA MET A 415 -13.30 -19.41 4.49
C MET A 415 -13.26 -17.98 5.02
N SER A 416 -12.22 -17.60 5.72
CA SER A 416 -12.03 -16.25 6.26
C SER A 416 -11.81 -15.18 5.19
N THR A 417 -11.40 -15.57 3.97
CA THR A 417 -11.22 -14.64 2.85
C THR A 417 -12.55 -14.09 2.36
N PHE A 418 -13.60 -14.89 2.37
CA PHE A 418 -14.90 -14.56 1.80
C PHE A 418 -15.49 -13.26 2.40
N PRO A 419 -15.75 -13.15 3.72
CA PRO A 419 -16.33 -11.93 4.29
C PRO A 419 -15.40 -10.71 4.12
N LYS A 420 -14.08 -10.89 4.25
CA LYS A 420 -13.14 -9.79 4.14
C LYS A 420 -13.07 -9.23 2.72
N VAL A 421 -13.05 -10.08 1.69
CA VAL A 421 -13.02 -9.64 0.30
C VAL A 421 -14.33 -8.92 -0.06
N ILE A 422 -15.48 -9.37 0.43
CA ILE A 422 -16.76 -8.67 0.22
C ILE A 422 -16.72 -7.28 0.87
N VAL A 423 -16.26 -7.18 2.12
CA VAL A 423 -16.16 -5.90 2.83
C VAL A 423 -15.22 -4.96 2.09
N LEU A 424 -14.08 -5.45 1.61
CA LEU A 424 -13.11 -4.66 0.85
C LEU A 424 -13.69 -4.19 -0.49
N ALA A 425 -14.35 -5.09 -1.24
CA ALA A 425 -15.00 -4.75 -2.50
C ALA A 425 -16.10 -3.70 -2.32
N ALA A 426 -16.91 -3.85 -1.26
CA ALA A 426 -17.91 -2.86 -0.90
C ALA A 426 -17.28 -1.51 -0.53
N ALA A 427 -16.18 -1.53 0.23
CA ALA A 427 -15.44 -0.32 0.60
C ALA A 427 -14.94 0.44 -0.62
N ILE A 428 -14.31 -0.26 -1.55
CA ILE A 428 -13.82 0.31 -2.81
C ILE A 428 -14.97 0.94 -3.58
N TRP A 429 -16.04 0.19 -3.80
CA TRP A 429 -17.18 0.67 -4.58
C TRP A 429 -17.87 1.87 -3.93
N ILE A 430 -18.13 1.82 -2.63
CA ILE A 430 -18.79 2.90 -1.89
C ILE A 430 -17.90 4.15 -1.87
N SER A 431 -16.61 4.02 -1.54
CA SER A 431 -15.67 5.16 -1.53
C SER A 431 -15.53 5.78 -2.91
N TYR A 432 -15.45 4.95 -3.97
CA TYR A 432 -15.42 5.41 -5.35
C TYR A 432 -16.71 6.14 -5.74
N SER A 433 -17.88 5.62 -5.36
CA SER A 433 -19.16 6.24 -5.64
C SER A 433 -19.32 7.62 -4.97
N PHE A 434 -18.65 7.86 -3.85
CA PHE A 434 -18.65 9.14 -3.17
C PHE A 434 -17.72 10.16 -3.82
N ALA A 435 -16.46 9.80 -4.09
CA ALA A 435 -15.45 10.78 -4.51
C ALA A 435 -14.39 10.15 -5.46
N GLY A 436 -14.77 9.25 -6.36
CA GLY A 436 -13.87 8.62 -7.33
C GLY A 436 -12.67 7.94 -6.66
N PHE A 437 -11.58 7.81 -7.39
CA PHE A 437 -10.36 7.21 -6.83
C PHE A 437 -9.70 8.07 -5.74
N TYR A 438 -9.89 9.38 -5.75
CA TYR A 438 -9.47 10.24 -4.64
C TYR A 438 -10.16 9.84 -3.33
N GLY A 439 -11.47 9.51 -3.40
CA GLY A 439 -12.21 8.98 -2.26
C GLY A 439 -11.67 7.64 -1.76
N VAL A 440 -11.28 6.73 -2.65
CA VAL A 440 -10.67 5.44 -2.28
C VAL A 440 -9.31 5.66 -1.60
N ALA A 441 -8.48 6.53 -2.13
CA ALA A 441 -7.17 6.85 -1.53
C ALA A 441 -7.30 7.56 -0.18
N LEU A 442 -8.28 8.46 -0.02
CA LEU A 442 -8.55 9.10 1.27
C LEU A 442 -9.16 8.14 2.28
N ALA A 443 -9.98 7.18 1.86
CA ALA A 443 -10.44 6.11 2.74
C ALA A 443 -9.26 5.29 3.29
N ALA A 444 -8.30 4.93 2.42
CA ALA A 444 -7.06 4.28 2.84
C ALA A 444 -6.25 5.19 3.79
N SER A 445 -6.12 6.48 3.48
CA SER A 445 -5.37 7.45 4.29
C SER A 445 -6.01 7.66 5.67
N ALA A 446 -7.33 7.76 5.76
CA ALA A 446 -8.05 7.86 7.03
C ALA A 446 -7.89 6.58 7.88
N MET A 447 -7.97 5.42 7.25
CA MET A 447 -7.68 4.13 7.90
C MET A 447 -6.26 4.13 8.47
N MET A 448 -5.25 4.49 7.67
CA MET A 448 -3.85 4.54 8.09
C MET A 448 -3.56 5.62 9.15
N ALA A 449 -4.38 6.65 9.28
CA ALA A 449 -4.19 7.68 10.31
C ALA A 449 -4.20 7.10 11.74
N THR A 450 -4.82 5.95 11.97
CA THR A 450 -4.84 5.25 13.27
C THR A 450 -3.65 4.30 13.47
N THR A 451 -2.71 4.22 12.53
CA THR A 451 -1.59 3.27 12.53
C THR A 451 -0.73 3.35 13.79
N ALA A 452 -0.52 4.54 14.36
CA ALA A 452 0.26 4.67 15.59
C ALA A 452 -0.36 3.88 16.76
N MET A 453 -1.69 3.87 16.87
CA MET A 453 -2.40 3.08 17.88
C MET A 453 -2.42 1.59 17.51
N GLN A 454 -2.70 1.25 16.24
CA GLN A 454 -2.69 -0.13 15.77
C GLN A 454 -1.33 -0.79 15.98
N LEU A 455 -0.24 -0.09 15.63
CA LEU A 455 1.11 -0.60 15.81
C LEU A 455 1.52 -0.69 17.28
N ALA A 456 1.00 0.20 18.14
CA ALA A 456 1.22 0.08 19.59
C ALA A 456 0.57 -1.19 20.16
N ILE A 457 -0.61 -1.55 19.66
CA ILE A 457 -1.34 -2.77 20.01
C ILE A 457 -0.63 -4.01 19.44
N ASP A 458 -0.13 -3.92 18.21
CA ASP A 458 0.51 -5.05 17.53
C ASP A 458 1.88 -5.37 18.15
N ALA A 459 2.74 -4.36 18.36
CA ALA A 459 4.06 -4.53 18.98
C ALA A 459 4.03 -4.93 20.46
N PHE A 460 2.89 -4.76 21.13
CA PHE A 460 2.67 -5.26 22.49
C PHE A 460 2.78 -6.81 22.57
N GLY A 461 2.33 -7.54 21.55
CA GLY A 461 2.35 -9.00 21.49
C GLY A 461 3.77 -9.56 21.62
N PRO A 462 4.68 -9.32 20.67
CA PRO A 462 6.06 -9.82 20.72
C PRO A 462 6.83 -9.39 21.99
N ILE A 463 6.54 -8.22 22.54
CA ILE A 463 7.13 -7.79 23.81
C ILE A 463 6.63 -8.65 24.97
N SER A 464 5.36 -9.07 24.96
CA SER A 464 4.76 -9.89 26.01
C SER A 464 5.20 -11.35 25.92
N ASP A 465 5.31 -11.87 24.71
CA ASP A 465 5.84 -13.20 24.40
C ASP A 465 7.28 -13.33 24.89
N ASN A 466 8.17 -12.47 24.44
CA ASN A 466 9.56 -12.41 24.92
C ASN A 466 9.67 -12.23 26.45
N ALA A 467 8.72 -11.52 27.07
CA ALA A 467 8.70 -11.39 28.53
C ALA A 467 8.37 -12.74 29.20
N GLY A 468 7.53 -13.55 28.57
CA GLY A 468 7.26 -14.92 28.97
C GLY A 468 8.48 -15.82 28.84
N GLY A 469 9.17 -15.75 27.71
CA GLY A 469 10.42 -16.49 27.48
C GLY A 469 11.50 -16.14 28.52
N ILE A 470 11.69 -14.85 28.81
CA ILE A 470 12.63 -14.43 29.88
C ILE A 470 12.19 -14.94 31.25
N ALA A 471 10.87 -14.99 31.54
CA ALA A 471 10.39 -15.51 32.82
C ALA A 471 10.69 -17.01 32.97
N GLU A 472 10.49 -17.82 31.92
CA GLU A 472 10.78 -19.25 31.90
C GLU A 472 12.30 -19.51 32.00
N MET A 473 13.09 -18.91 31.12
CA MET A 473 14.56 -19.05 31.14
C MET A 473 15.19 -18.59 32.44
N SER A 474 14.56 -17.67 33.16
CA SER A 474 15.02 -17.17 34.46
C SER A 474 14.49 -18.03 35.63
N GLU A 475 13.70 -19.04 35.37
CA GLU A 475 13.09 -19.94 36.37
C GLU A 475 12.30 -19.17 37.44
N LEU A 476 11.53 -18.16 37.00
CA LEU A 476 10.70 -17.35 37.90
C LEU A 476 9.47 -18.13 38.41
N PRO A 477 8.82 -17.69 39.53
CA PRO A 477 7.62 -18.30 40.02
C PRO A 477 6.52 -18.42 38.94
N LYS A 478 5.79 -19.52 38.92
CA LYS A 478 4.75 -19.81 37.91
C LYS A 478 3.70 -18.67 37.73
N GLU A 479 3.43 -17.92 38.79
CA GLU A 479 2.51 -16.76 38.71
C GLU A 479 2.99 -15.70 37.75
N VAL A 480 4.31 -15.51 37.58
CA VAL A 480 4.87 -14.56 36.65
C VAL A 480 4.60 -15.01 35.22
N ARG A 481 4.86 -16.29 34.94
CA ARG A 481 4.55 -16.90 33.62
C ARG A 481 3.05 -16.81 33.30
N THR A 482 2.18 -17.15 34.25
CA THR A 482 0.72 -17.01 34.03
C THR A 482 0.30 -15.61 33.65
N ARG A 483 0.89 -14.55 34.26
CA ARG A 483 0.59 -13.15 33.92
C ARG A 483 1.13 -12.77 32.53
N THR A 484 2.31 -13.25 32.15
CA THR A 484 2.84 -13.02 30.80
C THR A 484 2.08 -13.79 29.74
N ASP A 485 1.63 -15.02 30.02
CA ASP A 485 0.83 -15.85 29.12
C ASP A 485 -0.55 -15.21 28.81
N ILE A 486 -1.19 -14.56 29.81
CA ILE A 486 -2.41 -13.77 29.59
C ILE A 486 -2.14 -12.62 28.59
N LEU A 487 -1.03 -11.91 28.73
CA LEU A 487 -0.68 -10.80 27.84
C LEU A 487 -0.32 -11.33 26.44
N ASP A 488 0.43 -12.42 26.37
CA ASP A 488 0.84 -13.06 25.12
C ASP A 488 -0.38 -13.61 24.33
N SER A 489 -1.30 -14.29 24.98
CA SER A 489 -2.54 -14.76 24.34
C SER A 489 -3.35 -13.63 23.69
N VAL A 490 -3.43 -12.47 24.34
CA VAL A 490 -4.04 -11.28 23.76
C VAL A 490 -3.16 -10.73 22.64
N GLY A 491 -1.84 -10.76 22.80
CA GLY A 491 -0.85 -10.36 21.82
C GLY A 491 -1.01 -11.07 20.47
N ASN A 492 -1.23 -12.39 20.47
CA ASN A 492 -1.45 -13.18 19.26
C ASN A 492 -2.75 -12.82 18.53
N THR A 493 -3.83 -12.58 19.29
CA THR A 493 -5.10 -12.12 18.71
C THR A 493 -4.94 -10.71 18.10
N THR A 494 -4.26 -9.81 18.79
CA THR A 494 -4.02 -8.43 18.29
C THR A 494 -3.07 -8.40 17.12
N ALA A 495 -2.03 -9.24 17.11
CA ALA A 495 -1.11 -9.39 15.99
C ALA A 495 -1.83 -9.88 14.72
N ALA A 496 -2.70 -10.88 14.82
CA ALA A 496 -3.52 -11.32 13.69
C ALA A 496 -4.45 -10.21 13.20
N THR A 497 -5.02 -9.42 14.10
CA THR A 497 -5.90 -8.29 13.81
C THR A 497 -5.13 -7.14 13.15
N GLY A 498 -3.95 -6.78 13.63
CA GLY A 498 -3.05 -5.78 13.08
C GLY A 498 -2.59 -6.13 11.66
N LYS A 499 -2.21 -7.40 11.43
CA LYS A 499 -1.87 -7.92 10.10
C LYS A 499 -3.08 -7.87 9.15
N GLY A 500 -4.30 -8.19 9.63
CA GLY A 500 -5.54 -8.04 8.86
C GLY A 500 -5.82 -6.60 8.43
N PHE A 501 -5.62 -5.64 9.35
CA PHE A 501 -5.68 -4.21 9.08
C PHE A 501 -4.63 -3.78 8.03
N ALA A 502 -3.39 -4.25 8.15
CA ALA A 502 -2.31 -3.96 7.21
C ALA A 502 -2.63 -4.49 5.79
N ILE A 503 -3.23 -5.69 5.66
CA ILE A 503 -3.65 -6.26 4.37
C ILE A 503 -4.74 -5.40 3.71
N ALA A 504 -5.74 -4.98 4.47
CA ALA A 504 -6.83 -4.15 3.94
C ALA A 504 -6.34 -2.77 3.50
N SER A 505 -5.46 -2.15 4.30
CA SER A 505 -4.86 -0.87 3.95
C SER A 505 -3.98 -1.00 2.70
N ALA A 506 -3.18 -2.08 2.58
CA ALA A 506 -2.37 -2.34 1.41
C ALA A 506 -3.20 -2.50 0.13
N ALA A 507 -4.34 -3.20 0.21
CA ALA A 507 -5.25 -3.34 -0.92
C ALA A 507 -5.82 -2.00 -1.40
N MET A 508 -6.31 -1.16 -0.48
CA MET A 508 -6.84 0.16 -0.81
C MET A 508 -5.75 1.13 -1.29
N THR A 509 -4.56 1.09 -0.65
CA THR A 509 -3.39 1.87 -1.06
C THR A 509 -2.95 1.52 -2.47
N SER A 510 -2.90 0.23 -2.80
CA SER A 510 -2.52 -0.25 -4.13
C SER A 510 -3.45 0.26 -5.21
N LEU A 511 -4.76 0.34 -4.93
CA LEU A 511 -5.72 0.94 -5.86
C LEU A 511 -5.51 2.45 -6.03
N GLY A 512 -5.16 3.16 -4.95
CA GLY A 512 -4.78 4.57 -5.03
C GLY A 512 -3.51 4.78 -5.86
N LEU A 513 -2.48 3.96 -5.64
CA LEU A 513 -1.24 3.98 -6.42
C LEU A 513 -1.48 3.57 -7.88
N PHE A 514 -2.37 2.63 -8.11
CA PHE A 514 -2.77 2.20 -9.45
C PHE A 514 -3.49 3.31 -10.21
N ALA A 515 -4.41 4.03 -9.57
CA ALA A 515 -5.06 5.20 -10.15
C ALA A 515 -4.03 6.32 -10.43
N ALA A 516 -3.08 6.54 -9.51
CA ALA A 516 -1.96 7.46 -9.72
C ALA A 516 -1.08 7.04 -10.92
N TYR A 517 -0.82 5.73 -11.08
CA TYR A 517 -0.11 5.18 -12.22
C TYR A 517 -0.82 5.46 -13.56
N VAL A 518 -2.14 5.20 -13.63
CA VAL A 518 -2.96 5.50 -14.82
C VAL A 518 -2.89 7.00 -15.15
N THR A 519 -2.93 7.85 -14.13
CA THR A 519 -2.83 9.31 -14.28
C THR A 519 -1.46 9.75 -14.83
N PHE A 520 -0.36 9.18 -14.30
CA PHE A 520 1.00 9.55 -14.74
C PHE A 520 1.35 9.00 -16.12
N THR A 521 0.86 7.81 -16.49
CA THR A 521 1.04 7.26 -17.84
C THR A 521 0.16 7.94 -18.89
N GLY A 522 -0.93 8.60 -18.46
CA GLY A 522 -1.89 9.25 -19.36
C GLY A 522 -2.70 8.26 -20.20
N ILE A 523 -2.82 6.99 -19.78
CA ILE A 523 -3.70 6.00 -20.42
C ILE A 523 -5.13 6.18 -19.90
N ASP A 524 -6.13 5.91 -20.74
CA ASP A 524 -7.55 6.04 -20.38
C ASP A 524 -8.03 4.97 -19.39
N GLY A 525 -7.30 3.86 -19.29
CA GLY A 525 -7.60 2.72 -18.43
C GLY A 525 -6.84 1.47 -18.87
N ILE A 526 -7.14 0.34 -18.23
CA ILE A 526 -6.50 -0.95 -18.51
C ILE A 526 -7.51 -1.87 -19.17
N ASN A 527 -7.32 -2.11 -20.48
CA ASN A 527 -8.22 -2.96 -21.23
C ASN A 527 -7.81 -4.42 -21.17
N ILE A 528 -8.45 -5.18 -20.28
CA ILE A 528 -8.20 -6.61 -20.09
C ILE A 528 -8.57 -7.50 -21.29
N PHE A 529 -9.33 -6.98 -22.26
CA PHE A 529 -9.63 -7.73 -23.49
C PHE A 529 -8.47 -7.71 -24.50
N LYS A 530 -7.45 -6.89 -24.29
CA LYS A 530 -6.21 -6.95 -25.06
C LYS A 530 -5.39 -8.17 -24.61
N ALA A 531 -5.09 -9.09 -25.52
CA ALA A 531 -4.40 -10.34 -25.20
C ALA A 531 -3.07 -10.15 -24.42
N PRO A 532 -2.18 -9.18 -24.76
CA PRO A 532 -0.97 -8.94 -23.97
C PRO A 532 -1.26 -8.49 -22.55
N VAL A 533 -2.28 -7.66 -22.33
CA VAL A 533 -2.70 -7.18 -21.02
C VAL A 533 -3.26 -8.33 -20.19
N LEU A 534 -4.13 -9.15 -20.79
CA LEU A 534 -4.68 -10.34 -20.13
C LEU A 534 -3.59 -11.35 -19.75
N ALA A 535 -2.61 -11.59 -20.64
CA ALA A 535 -1.47 -12.44 -20.33
C ALA A 535 -0.66 -11.94 -19.12
N MET A 536 -0.42 -10.62 -19.05
CA MET A 536 0.29 -10.03 -17.92
C MET A 536 -0.54 -10.07 -16.63
N LEU A 537 -1.86 -9.99 -16.70
CA LEU A 537 -2.75 -10.18 -15.55
C LEU A 537 -2.61 -11.59 -14.95
N PHE A 538 -2.59 -12.63 -15.80
CA PHE A 538 -2.38 -14.02 -15.35
C PHE A 538 -0.99 -14.19 -14.71
N ILE A 539 0.06 -13.64 -15.33
CA ILE A 539 1.41 -13.67 -14.79
C ILE A 539 1.43 -12.94 -13.43
N GLY A 540 0.81 -11.75 -13.35
CA GLY A 540 0.70 -11.01 -12.11
C GLY A 540 -0.02 -11.79 -11.01
N ALA A 541 -1.12 -12.47 -11.34
CA ALA A 541 -1.87 -13.29 -10.39
C ALA A 541 -1.07 -14.50 -9.87
N MET A 542 -0.12 -15.02 -10.66
CA MET A 542 0.77 -16.12 -10.27
C MET A 542 1.86 -15.66 -9.29
N ILE A 543 2.34 -14.42 -9.38
CA ILE A 543 3.49 -13.93 -8.59
C ILE A 543 3.33 -14.10 -7.08
N PRO A 544 2.20 -13.73 -6.44
CA PRO A 544 2.00 -13.96 -5.01
C PRO A 544 2.11 -15.43 -4.60
N VAL A 545 1.66 -16.34 -5.45
CA VAL A 545 1.74 -17.80 -5.22
C VAL A 545 3.19 -18.27 -5.24
N VAL A 546 3.95 -17.86 -6.27
CA VAL A 546 5.38 -18.20 -6.39
C VAL A 546 6.19 -17.56 -5.28
N PHE A 547 5.93 -16.29 -4.97
CA PHE A 547 6.57 -15.59 -3.86
C PHE A 547 6.35 -16.33 -2.53
N SER A 548 5.10 -16.72 -2.25
CA SER A 548 4.75 -17.51 -1.06
C SER A 548 5.51 -18.84 -1.01
N ALA A 549 5.56 -19.56 -2.13
CA ALA A 549 6.28 -20.83 -2.21
C ALA A 549 7.78 -20.67 -1.97
N LEU A 550 8.39 -19.62 -2.53
CA LEU A 550 9.81 -19.32 -2.29
C LEU A 550 10.08 -19.03 -0.82
N VAL A 551 9.29 -18.15 -0.21
CA VAL A 551 9.44 -17.75 1.19
C VAL A 551 9.26 -18.95 2.13
N MET A 552 8.23 -19.77 1.92
CA MET A 552 8.01 -20.97 2.75
C MET A 552 9.16 -21.99 2.61
N ASN A 553 9.64 -22.20 1.38
CA ASN A 553 10.79 -23.09 1.17
C ASN A 553 12.06 -22.56 1.84
N SER A 554 12.25 -21.25 1.83
CA SER A 554 13.36 -20.58 2.52
C SER A 554 13.31 -20.76 4.04
N VAL A 555 12.11 -20.61 4.64
CA VAL A 555 11.91 -20.90 6.07
C VAL A 555 12.22 -22.38 6.37
N GLY A 556 11.72 -23.31 5.54
CA GLY A 556 11.93 -24.74 5.74
C GLY A 556 13.42 -25.13 5.70
N LYS A 557 14.21 -24.54 4.77
CA LYS A 557 15.66 -24.76 4.71
C LYS A 557 16.37 -24.23 5.97
N ALA A 558 16.07 -22.98 6.32
CA ALA A 558 16.68 -22.33 7.48
C ALA A 558 16.33 -23.05 8.79
N ALA A 559 15.07 -23.51 8.93
CA ALA A 559 14.63 -24.31 10.07
C ALA A 559 15.37 -25.66 10.15
N MET A 560 15.63 -26.32 9.01
CA MET A 560 16.39 -27.58 9.00
C MET A 560 17.84 -27.40 9.47
N ASP A 561 18.48 -26.28 9.10
CA ASP A 561 19.81 -25.93 9.58
C ASP A 561 19.82 -25.72 11.11
N MET A 562 18.78 -25.08 11.63
CA MET A 562 18.60 -24.89 13.07
C MET A 562 18.35 -26.22 13.80
N VAL A 563 17.44 -27.07 13.28
CA VAL A 563 17.15 -28.41 13.82
C VAL A 563 18.44 -29.23 13.95
N ASN A 564 19.29 -29.23 12.89
CA ASN A 564 20.54 -29.97 12.91
C ASN A 564 21.53 -29.45 13.96
N GLU A 565 21.58 -28.13 14.16
CA GLU A 565 22.44 -27.53 15.18
C GLU A 565 21.94 -27.82 16.59
N VAL A 566 20.63 -27.73 16.84
CA VAL A 566 20.07 -28.07 18.17
C VAL A 566 20.34 -29.55 18.51
N ARG A 567 20.09 -30.46 17.55
CA ARG A 567 20.40 -31.88 17.72
C ARG A 567 21.88 -32.14 17.98
N ARG A 568 22.78 -31.41 17.27
CA ARG A 568 24.22 -31.48 17.51
C ARG A 568 24.54 -31.08 18.94
N GLN A 569 24.01 -29.97 19.42
CA GLN A 569 24.31 -29.49 20.75
C GLN A 569 23.75 -30.42 21.85
N PHE A 570 22.57 -30.99 21.67
CA PHE A 570 22.00 -31.97 22.62
C PHE A 570 22.83 -33.24 22.70
N LYS A 571 23.49 -33.63 21.59
CA LYS A 571 24.36 -34.81 21.55
C LYS A 571 25.78 -34.54 22.05
N ASP A 572 26.36 -33.39 21.65
CA ASP A 572 27.78 -33.15 21.78
C ASP A 572 28.16 -32.35 23.04
N ILE A 573 27.22 -31.61 23.66
CA ILE A 573 27.48 -30.84 24.87
C ILE A 573 27.09 -31.65 26.10
N PRO A 574 28.07 -32.11 26.92
CA PRO A 574 27.77 -32.90 28.11
C PRO A 574 26.94 -32.10 29.12
N GLY A 575 25.91 -32.72 29.68
CA GLY A 575 25.11 -32.13 30.74
C GLY A 575 24.10 -31.09 30.26
N ILE A 576 23.88 -30.88 28.96
CA ILE A 576 22.93 -29.90 28.45
C ILE A 576 21.48 -30.29 28.83
N MET A 577 21.11 -31.55 28.73
CA MET A 577 19.79 -32.07 29.08
C MET A 577 19.54 -32.05 30.57
N GLU A 578 20.56 -32.19 31.39
CA GLU A 578 20.55 -32.10 32.86
C GLU A 578 20.61 -30.64 33.36
N GLY A 579 20.75 -29.66 32.46
CA GLY A 579 20.83 -28.26 32.80
C GLY A 579 22.16 -27.79 33.40
N THR A 580 23.19 -28.64 33.35
CA THR A 580 24.54 -28.32 33.84
C THR A 580 25.49 -27.89 32.73
N GLY A 581 25.20 -28.26 31.46
CA GLY A 581 25.91 -27.81 30.28
C GLY A 581 25.34 -26.51 29.75
N LYS A 582 26.17 -25.55 29.31
CA LYS A 582 25.72 -24.26 28.75
C LYS A 582 25.54 -24.38 27.23
N PRO A 583 24.33 -24.08 26.70
CA PRO A 583 24.09 -24.03 25.25
C PRO A 583 24.90 -22.95 24.52
N GLU A 584 25.25 -23.20 23.26
CA GLU A 584 25.94 -22.26 22.37
C GLU A 584 24.91 -21.40 21.64
N TYR A 585 24.19 -20.50 22.36
CA TYR A 585 23.13 -19.66 21.82
C TYR A 585 23.56 -18.80 20.61
N ALA A 586 24.77 -18.21 20.68
CA ALA A 586 25.30 -17.35 19.63
C ALA A 586 25.40 -18.06 18.26
N LYS A 587 25.58 -19.41 18.27
CA LYS A 587 25.69 -20.20 17.05
C LYS A 587 24.31 -20.34 16.36
N CYS A 588 23.25 -20.54 17.12
CA CYS A 588 21.89 -20.56 16.60
C CYS A 588 21.50 -19.19 15.99
N VAL A 589 21.85 -18.10 16.65
CA VAL A 589 21.66 -16.74 16.14
C VAL A 589 22.41 -16.52 14.81
N ASP A 590 23.65 -16.97 14.70
CA ASP A 590 24.47 -16.85 13.47
C ASP A 590 23.89 -17.68 12.31
N ILE A 591 23.40 -18.89 12.57
CA ILE A 591 22.75 -19.75 11.57
C ILE A 591 21.49 -19.09 11.02
N SER A 592 20.54 -18.65 11.89
CA SER A 592 19.33 -17.96 11.46
C SER A 592 19.66 -16.68 10.70
N THR A 593 20.65 -15.90 11.14
CA THR A 593 21.08 -14.67 10.46
C THR A 593 21.57 -14.95 9.04
N LYS A 594 22.47 -15.92 8.86
CA LYS A 594 23.02 -16.27 7.54
C LYS A 594 21.96 -16.82 6.61
N ALA A 595 21.11 -17.70 7.10
CA ALA A 595 20.01 -18.27 6.33
C ALA A 595 19.04 -17.18 5.87
N ALA A 596 18.61 -16.30 6.77
CA ALA A 596 17.71 -15.21 6.45
C ALA A 596 18.26 -14.28 5.37
N LEU A 597 19.53 -13.86 5.49
CA LEU A 597 20.17 -12.95 4.54
C LEU A 597 20.36 -13.58 3.15
N ASN A 598 20.61 -14.86 3.07
CA ASN A 598 20.76 -15.55 1.77
C ASN A 598 19.39 -15.79 1.11
N GLU A 599 18.44 -16.27 1.87
CA GLU A 599 17.16 -16.72 1.35
C GLU A 599 16.19 -15.55 1.01
N MET A 600 16.35 -14.35 1.57
CA MET A 600 15.50 -13.19 1.24
C MET A 600 15.80 -12.57 -0.12
N LEU A 601 16.96 -12.89 -0.76
CA LEU A 601 17.38 -12.28 -2.02
C LEU A 601 16.46 -12.66 -3.18
N LEU A 602 16.10 -13.95 -3.30
CA LEU A 602 15.30 -14.42 -4.45
C LEU A 602 13.88 -13.87 -4.45
N PRO A 603 13.12 -13.84 -3.33
CA PRO A 603 11.85 -13.13 -3.25
C PRO A 603 11.97 -11.63 -3.57
N GLY A 604 13.06 -10.98 -3.12
CA GLY A 604 13.33 -9.58 -3.43
C GLY A 604 13.55 -9.32 -4.92
N ILE A 605 14.37 -10.12 -5.57
CA ILE A 605 14.63 -10.04 -7.02
C ILE A 605 13.34 -10.28 -7.81
N LEU A 606 12.52 -11.25 -7.41
CA LEU A 606 11.24 -11.52 -8.05
C LEU A 606 10.32 -10.29 -7.99
N THR A 607 10.18 -9.69 -6.82
CA THR A 607 9.27 -8.54 -6.62
C THR A 607 9.67 -7.32 -7.46
N ILE A 608 10.97 -7.02 -7.53
CA ILE A 608 11.48 -5.82 -8.21
C ILE A 608 11.77 -6.09 -9.69
N GLY A 609 12.28 -7.28 -10.00
CA GLY A 609 12.74 -7.63 -11.35
C GLY A 609 11.61 -7.83 -12.35
N PHE A 610 10.48 -8.41 -11.93
CA PHE A 610 9.36 -8.68 -12.86
C PHE A 610 8.73 -7.43 -13.46
N PRO A 611 8.32 -6.39 -12.70
CA PRO A 611 7.79 -5.16 -13.28
C PRO A 611 8.78 -4.52 -14.28
N ILE A 612 10.06 -4.47 -13.93
CA ILE A 612 11.11 -3.92 -14.79
C ILE A 612 11.25 -4.79 -16.05
N GLY A 613 11.28 -6.10 -15.88
CA GLY A 613 11.36 -7.07 -16.98
C GLY A 613 10.21 -6.95 -17.98
N ILE A 614 8.98 -6.74 -17.50
CA ILE A 614 7.79 -6.51 -18.34
C ILE A 614 7.97 -5.27 -19.20
N VAL A 615 8.45 -4.18 -18.61
CA VAL A 615 8.68 -2.92 -19.35
C VAL A 615 9.77 -3.10 -20.41
N LEU A 616 10.88 -3.73 -20.06
CA LEU A 616 11.98 -3.99 -21.00
C LEU A 616 11.53 -4.91 -22.14
N LEU A 617 10.86 -6.01 -21.82
CA LEU A 617 10.32 -6.94 -22.81
C LEU A 617 9.26 -6.27 -23.70
N GLY A 618 8.34 -5.52 -23.10
CA GLY A 618 7.29 -4.82 -23.83
C GLY A 618 7.88 -3.78 -24.81
N LYS A 619 8.84 -2.97 -24.35
CA LYS A 619 9.55 -2.03 -25.25
C LYS A 619 10.31 -2.73 -26.38
N LEU A 620 10.87 -3.91 -26.12
CA LEU A 620 11.54 -4.70 -27.17
C LEU A 620 10.55 -5.26 -28.19
N VAL A 621 9.42 -5.83 -27.72
CA VAL A 621 8.40 -6.45 -28.58
C VAL A 621 7.69 -5.40 -29.45
N TYR A 622 7.38 -4.25 -28.87
CA TYR A 622 6.63 -3.17 -29.54
C TYR A 622 7.54 -2.03 -30.04
N MET A 623 8.82 -2.26 -30.24
CA MET A 623 9.81 -1.23 -30.58
C MET A 623 9.45 -0.40 -31.83
N ASN A 624 8.72 -1.00 -32.77
CA ASN A 624 8.32 -0.37 -34.04
C ASN A 624 6.85 0.10 -34.04
N ASP A 625 6.14 0.02 -32.91
CA ASP A 625 4.74 0.44 -32.79
C ASP A 625 4.66 1.88 -32.28
N ALA A 626 3.91 2.72 -32.94
CA ALA A 626 3.69 4.11 -32.51
C ALA A 626 3.01 4.22 -31.12
N ASN A 627 2.26 3.18 -30.73
CA ASN A 627 1.57 3.10 -29.45
C ASN A 627 2.31 2.23 -28.41
N ALA A 628 3.59 1.91 -28.64
CA ALA A 628 4.38 1.03 -27.78
C ALA A 628 4.28 1.39 -26.30
N ASN A 629 4.45 2.67 -25.96
CA ASN A 629 4.41 3.13 -24.56
C ASN A 629 3.04 2.88 -23.91
N SER A 630 1.95 3.19 -24.61
CA SER A 630 0.58 2.96 -24.10
C SER A 630 0.32 1.47 -23.91
N MET A 631 0.71 0.61 -24.87
CA MET A 631 0.56 -0.84 -24.75
C MET A 631 1.37 -1.40 -23.58
N VAL A 632 2.62 -1.00 -23.42
CA VAL A 632 3.47 -1.43 -22.31
C VAL A 632 2.93 -0.94 -20.95
N ALA A 633 2.38 0.27 -20.92
CA ALA A 633 1.72 0.79 -19.73
C ALA A 633 0.48 -0.05 -19.35
N GLU A 634 -0.36 -0.40 -20.32
CA GLU A 634 -1.50 -1.27 -20.05
C GLU A 634 -1.08 -2.70 -19.64
N MET A 635 -0.01 -3.26 -20.25
CA MET A 635 0.56 -4.55 -19.86
C MET A 635 1.03 -4.55 -18.40
N LEU A 636 1.81 -3.53 -18.01
CA LEU A 636 2.27 -3.38 -16.62
C LEU A 636 1.08 -3.19 -15.67
N GLY A 637 0.07 -2.43 -16.08
CA GLY A 637 -1.15 -2.27 -15.32
C GLY A 637 -1.93 -3.57 -15.13
N GLY A 638 -2.03 -4.40 -16.16
CA GLY A 638 -2.62 -5.75 -16.05
C GLY A 638 -1.87 -6.63 -15.07
N TYR A 639 -0.53 -6.61 -15.11
CA TYR A 639 0.32 -7.31 -14.15
C TYR A 639 0.08 -6.82 -12.71
N MET A 640 0.07 -5.52 -12.48
CA MET A 640 -0.18 -4.93 -11.15
C MET A 640 -1.56 -5.31 -10.61
N ALA A 641 -2.58 -5.32 -11.46
CA ALA A 641 -3.93 -5.76 -11.08
C ALA A 641 -3.93 -7.23 -10.65
N GLY A 642 -3.27 -8.10 -11.40
CA GLY A 642 -3.12 -9.53 -11.07
C GLY A 642 -2.42 -9.74 -9.72
N VAL A 643 -1.28 -9.08 -9.49
CA VAL A 643 -0.53 -9.12 -8.21
C VAL A 643 -1.41 -8.65 -7.05
N THR A 644 -2.13 -7.54 -7.22
CA THR A 644 -2.96 -6.96 -6.16
C THR A 644 -4.09 -7.90 -5.76
N VAL A 645 -4.88 -8.38 -6.71
CA VAL A 645 -6.05 -9.22 -6.41
C VAL A 645 -5.62 -10.56 -5.80
N SER A 646 -4.67 -11.25 -6.42
CA SER A 646 -4.17 -12.54 -5.91
C SER A 646 -3.46 -12.37 -4.58
N GLY A 647 -2.60 -11.34 -4.44
CA GLY A 647 -1.84 -11.07 -3.23
C GLY A 647 -2.71 -10.78 -2.01
N VAL A 648 -3.80 -10.01 -2.18
CA VAL A 648 -4.75 -9.73 -1.09
C VAL A 648 -5.43 -11.01 -0.61
N VAL A 649 -5.90 -11.86 -1.52
CA VAL A 649 -6.55 -13.13 -1.17
C VAL A 649 -5.58 -14.06 -0.45
N TRP A 650 -4.35 -14.22 -0.97
CA TRP A 650 -3.30 -15.02 -0.34
C TRP A 650 -2.90 -14.49 1.04
N ALA A 651 -2.71 -13.18 1.19
CA ALA A 651 -2.35 -12.57 2.47
C ALA A 651 -3.42 -12.83 3.54
N ILE A 652 -4.71 -12.62 3.21
CA ILE A 652 -5.82 -12.86 4.13
C ILE A 652 -5.86 -14.34 4.55
N PHE A 653 -5.78 -15.24 3.56
CA PHE A 653 -5.80 -16.69 3.79
C PHE A 653 -4.69 -17.12 4.74
N GLN A 654 -3.44 -16.78 4.43
CA GLN A 654 -2.27 -17.19 5.18
C GLN A 654 -2.26 -16.62 6.60
N ASN A 655 -2.52 -15.32 6.74
CA ASN A 655 -2.57 -14.68 8.06
C ASN A 655 -3.60 -15.33 8.97
N ASN A 656 -4.80 -15.59 8.45
CA ASN A 656 -5.87 -16.13 9.29
C ASN A 656 -5.74 -17.63 9.53
N ALA A 657 -5.24 -18.41 8.59
CA ALA A 657 -4.94 -19.83 8.80
C ALA A 657 -3.89 -19.98 9.90
N GLY A 658 -2.77 -19.26 9.81
CA GLY A 658 -1.69 -19.30 10.80
C GLY A 658 -2.15 -18.84 12.19
N GLY A 659 -2.87 -17.70 12.28
CA GLY A 659 -3.38 -17.23 13.56
C GLY A 659 -4.42 -18.15 14.21
N ALA A 660 -5.21 -18.86 13.40
CA ALA A 660 -6.18 -19.81 13.91
C ALA A 660 -5.51 -21.11 14.44
N TRP A 661 -4.44 -21.60 13.78
CA TRP A 661 -3.67 -22.74 14.29
C TRP A 661 -2.94 -22.42 15.58
N ASP A 662 -2.31 -21.26 15.68
CA ASP A 662 -1.59 -20.80 16.88
C ASP A 662 -2.56 -20.75 18.10
N ASN A 663 -3.68 -20.09 17.95
CA ASN A 663 -4.67 -20.05 19.03
C ASN A 663 -5.36 -21.41 19.28
N ALA A 664 -5.40 -22.31 18.31
CA ALA A 664 -5.82 -23.70 18.55
C ALA A 664 -4.80 -24.44 19.42
N LYS A 665 -3.48 -24.27 19.19
CA LYS A 665 -2.41 -24.80 20.07
C LYS A 665 -2.53 -24.25 21.49
N LYS A 666 -2.64 -22.91 21.63
CA LYS A 666 -2.79 -22.24 22.94
C LYS A 666 -4.06 -22.65 23.71
N SER A 667 -5.12 -23.05 23.00
CA SER A 667 -6.31 -23.59 23.64
C SER A 667 -6.01 -24.86 24.48
N PHE A 668 -5.09 -25.73 24.01
CA PHE A 668 -4.65 -26.89 24.75
C PHE A 668 -3.75 -26.53 25.94
N GLU A 669 -2.95 -25.49 25.82
CA GLU A 669 -2.08 -25.02 26.90
C GLU A 669 -2.90 -24.49 28.08
N ALA A 670 -3.97 -23.77 27.78
CA ALA A 670 -4.95 -23.31 28.77
C ALA A 670 -5.88 -24.44 29.32
N GLY A 671 -5.95 -25.56 28.61
CA GLY A 671 -6.90 -26.63 28.85
C GLY A 671 -8.24 -26.42 28.14
N VAL A 672 -8.61 -27.33 27.26
CA VAL A 672 -9.83 -27.24 26.43
C VAL A 672 -10.60 -28.54 26.40
N LEU A 673 -11.92 -28.45 26.33
CA LEU A 673 -12.81 -29.61 26.24
C LEU A 673 -12.80 -30.16 24.80
N VAL A 674 -12.36 -31.40 24.62
CA VAL A 674 -12.34 -32.12 23.33
C VAL A 674 -13.05 -33.45 23.54
N ASP A 675 -14.06 -33.72 22.72
CA ASP A 675 -14.85 -34.97 22.76
C ASP A 675 -15.38 -35.35 24.19
N GLY A 676 -15.73 -34.33 24.99
CA GLY A 676 -16.27 -34.50 26.35
C GLY A 676 -15.22 -34.72 27.45
N ALA A 677 -13.91 -34.69 27.11
CA ALA A 677 -12.81 -34.77 28.07
C ALA A 677 -11.94 -33.52 28.04
N MET A 678 -11.43 -33.09 29.19
CA MET A 678 -10.44 -32.00 29.25
C MET A 678 -9.10 -32.48 28.67
N SER A 679 -8.61 -31.77 27.67
CA SER A 679 -7.32 -32.01 27.04
C SER A 679 -6.36 -30.83 27.33
N PHE A 680 -5.13 -31.16 27.65
CA PHE A 680 -4.11 -30.23 28.11
C PHE A 680 -2.83 -30.35 27.30
N LYS A 681 -1.88 -29.46 27.59
CA LYS A 681 -0.50 -29.49 27.07
C LYS A 681 0.11 -30.89 27.19
N GLY A 682 0.75 -31.38 26.15
CA GLY A 682 1.39 -32.71 26.07
C GLY A 682 0.48 -33.83 25.59
N SER A 683 -0.84 -33.65 25.46
CA SER A 683 -1.76 -34.62 24.86
C SER A 683 -1.47 -34.86 23.37
N ASP A 684 -1.92 -35.98 22.80
CA ASP A 684 -1.72 -36.26 21.35
C ASP A 684 -2.46 -35.22 20.48
N ALA A 685 -3.61 -34.72 20.94
CA ALA A 685 -4.33 -33.63 20.30
C ALA A 685 -3.53 -32.32 20.33
N HIS A 686 -2.85 -32.01 21.45
CA HIS A 686 -1.91 -30.87 21.52
C HIS A 686 -0.76 -31.03 20.53
N LYS A 687 -0.11 -32.21 20.42
CA LYS A 687 0.96 -32.47 19.46
C LYS A 687 0.47 -32.27 18.00
N ALA A 688 -0.75 -32.70 17.70
CA ALA A 688 -1.36 -32.44 16.40
C ALA A 688 -1.58 -30.94 16.15
N ALA A 689 -1.99 -30.17 17.17
CA ALA A 689 -2.14 -28.73 17.08
C ALA A 689 -0.79 -28.00 16.91
N VAL A 690 0.27 -28.44 17.60
CA VAL A 690 1.65 -27.95 17.38
C VAL A 690 2.10 -28.17 15.94
N THR A 691 1.81 -29.34 15.36
CA THR A 691 2.14 -29.59 13.93
C THR A 691 1.39 -28.62 13.00
N GLY A 692 0.14 -28.33 13.29
CA GLY A 692 -0.63 -27.33 12.53
C GLY A 692 -0.07 -25.92 12.66
N ASP A 693 0.33 -25.51 13.85
CA ASP A 693 0.98 -24.24 14.12
C ASP A 693 2.30 -24.10 13.38
N THR A 694 3.15 -25.14 13.42
CA THR A 694 4.41 -25.22 12.63
C THR A 694 4.19 -24.98 11.13
N VAL A 695 3.07 -25.48 10.56
CA VAL A 695 2.67 -25.16 9.16
C VAL A 695 2.17 -23.72 9.03
N GLY A 696 1.50 -23.20 10.03
CA GLY A 696 0.91 -21.87 10.07
C GLY A 696 1.90 -20.74 10.28
N ASP A 697 3.01 -21.00 10.97
CA ASP A 697 4.03 -20.01 11.31
C ASP A 697 4.62 -19.30 10.09
N PRO A 698 5.12 -19.99 9.05
CA PRO A 698 5.57 -19.34 7.83
C PRO A 698 4.46 -18.54 7.13
N PHE A 699 3.21 -18.93 7.30
CA PHE A 699 2.06 -18.23 6.72
C PHE A 699 1.80 -16.90 7.41
N LYS A 700 1.66 -16.92 8.75
CA LYS A 700 1.22 -15.72 9.50
C LYS A 700 2.32 -14.70 9.72
N ASP A 701 3.59 -15.12 9.80
CA ASP A 701 4.69 -14.28 10.26
C ASP A 701 5.72 -13.95 9.16
N THR A 702 5.74 -14.70 8.05
CA THR A 702 6.68 -14.45 6.96
C THR A 702 5.96 -14.17 5.64
N SER A 703 5.31 -15.15 5.04
CA SER A 703 4.74 -15.04 3.70
C SER A 703 3.53 -14.09 3.65
N GLY A 704 2.56 -14.27 4.54
CA GLY A 704 1.33 -13.44 4.57
C GLY A 704 1.62 -11.94 4.70
N PRO A 705 2.36 -11.49 5.73
CA PRO A 705 2.71 -10.08 5.89
C PRO A 705 3.57 -9.54 4.74
N SER A 706 4.47 -10.33 4.17
CA SER A 706 5.31 -9.91 3.05
C SER A 706 4.51 -9.64 1.77
N MET A 707 3.31 -10.23 1.63
CA MET A 707 2.39 -9.92 0.53
C MET A 707 1.95 -8.47 0.52
N ASN A 708 1.80 -7.83 1.69
CA ASN A 708 1.43 -6.41 1.77
C ASN A 708 2.44 -5.53 1.07
N ILE A 709 3.73 -5.85 1.25
CA ILE A 709 4.84 -5.12 0.65
C ILE A 709 4.93 -5.46 -0.83
N LEU A 710 4.82 -6.73 -1.21
CA LEU A 710 4.82 -7.18 -2.62
C LEU A 710 3.80 -6.38 -3.44
N ILE A 711 2.55 -6.28 -2.95
CA ILE A 711 1.45 -5.58 -3.63
C ILE A 711 1.78 -4.10 -3.80
N LYS A 712 2.16 -3.40 -2.73
CA LYS A 712 2.44 -1.96 -2.74
C LYS A 712 3.69 -1.63 -3.54
N LEU A 713 4.77 -2.38 -3.32
CA LEU A 713 6.05 -2.15 -4.00
C LEU A 713 5.92 -2.33 -5.51
N THR A 714 5.16 -3.33 -5.96
CA THR A 714 4.85 -3.52 -7.39
C THR A 714 4.15 -2.28 -7.97
N CYS A 715 3.17 -1.72 -7.27
CA CYS A 715 2.48 -0.50 -7.72
C CYS A 715 3.39 0.74 -7.67
N LEU A 716 4.26 0.85 -6.65
CA LEU A 716 5.23 1.94 -6.55
C LEU A 716 6.30 1.89 -7.65
N ILE A 717 6.79 0.70 -7.99
CA ILE A 717 7.71 0.53 -9.12
C ILE A 717 7.01 0.96 -10.41
N GLY A 718 5.76 0.56 -10.61
CA GLY A 718 4.94 1.03 -11.72
C GLY A 718 4.83 2.55 -11.75
N LEU A 719 4.53 3.17 -10.61
CA LEU A 719 4.41 4.62 -10.47
C LEU A 719 5.72 5.37 -10.82
N VAL A 720 6.86 4.87 -10.35
CA VAL A 720 8.19 5.46 -10.62
C VAL A 720 8.61 5.27 -12.09
N ILE A 721 8.16 4.19 -12.74
CA ILE A 721 8.42 3.94 -14.16
C ILE A 721 7.41 4.67 -15.06
N ALA A 722 6.24 5.05 -14.55
CA ALA A 722 5.16 5.68 -15.32
C ALA A 722 5.61 6.88 -16.20
N PRO A 723 6.49 7.80 -15.74
CA PRO A 723 6.97 8.91 -16.55
C PRO A 723 7.69 8.50 -17.84
N ILE A 724 8.29 7.29 -17.87
CA ILE A 724 8.99 6.76 -19.05
C ILE A 724 8.02 6.12 -20.04
N LEU A 725 6.86 5.70 -19.57
CA LEU A 725 5.79 5.06 -20.34
C LEU A 725 4.73 6.09 -20.77
N GLY A 726 4.65 7.24 -20.10
CA GLY A 726 3.77 8.32 -20.49
C GLY A 726 4.15 8.77 -21.91
N ASN A 727 3.16 9.00 -22.73
CA ASN A 727 3.33 9.85 -23.91
C ASN A 727 3.60 11.22 -23.32
N GLY A 728 4.87 11.55 -23.10
CA GLY A 728 5.31 12.71 -22.35
C GLY A 728 4.32 13.84 -22.55
N SER A 729 3.91 14.50 -21.50
CA SER A 729 3.07 15.68 -21.62
C SER A 729 3.79 16.60 -22.60
N ALA A 730 3.55 16.35 -23.90
CA ALA A 730 3.89 17.31 -24.92
C ALA A 730 3.26 18.58 -24.39
N SER A 731 4.07 19.55 -24.01
CA SER A 731 3.60 20.86 -23.65
C SER A 731 2.53 21.22 -24.65
N SER A 732 1.53 21.97 -24.25
CA SER A 732 0.49 22.46 -25.16
C SER A 732 1.12 23.02 -26.45
N ASP A 733 2.38 23.45 -26.38
CA ASP A 733 3.20 23.87 -27.50
C ASP A 733 3.67 22.72 -28.41
N ASP A 734 4.01 21.54 -27.90
CA ASP A 734 4.39 20.37 -28.70
C ASP A 734 3.17 19.67 -29.34
N LYS A 735 2.02 19.65 -28.68
CA LYS A 735 0.76 19.23 -29.32
C LYS A 735 0.33 20.23 -30.39
N MET A 736 0.58 21.52 -30.17
CA MET A 736 0.35 22.57 -31.17
C MET A 736 1.41 22.51 -32.29
N MET A 737 2.65 22.10 -32.00
CA MET A 737 3.70 21.92 -32.99
C MET A 737 3.51 20.59 -33.78
N LYS A 738 3.12 19.49 -33.16
CA LYS A 738 2.71 18.24 -33.86
C LYS A 738 1.45 18.44 -34.67
N CYS A 739 0.43 19.11 -34.15
CA CYS A 739 -0.76 19.48 -34.92
C CYS A 739 -0.40 20.41 -36.07
N LYS A 740 0.57 21.34 -35.92
CA LYS A 740 1.09 22.15 -37.00
C LYS A 740 1.95 21.34 -38.01
N MET A 741 2.63 20.27 -37.56
CA MET A 741 3.42 19.41 -38.44
C MET A 741 2.55 18.36 -39.15
N GLU A 742 1.53 17.77 -38.46
CA GLU A 742 0.59 16.85 -39.09
C GLU A 742 -0.40 17.58 -40.01
N MET A 743 -0.77 18.83 -39.72
CA MET A 743 -1.49 19.68 -40.68
C MET A 743 -0.66 20.04 -41.91
N LYS A 744 0.69 19.95 -41.86
CA LYS A 744 1.56 20.13 -43.04
C LYS A 744 1.70 18.84 -43.87
N MET A 745 1.37 17.66 -43.32
CA MET A 745 1.55 16.36 -43.96
C MET A 745 0.25 15.70 -44.48
N SER A 746 -0.91 16.15 -44.11
CA SER A 746 -2.20 15.47 -44.45
C SER A 746 -3.19 16.33 -45.22
N CYS A 747 -2.74 17.34 -45.92
CA CYS A 747 -3.54 17.95 -46.99
C CYS A 747 -3.17 17.28 -48.32
N PRO A 748 -4.03 16.47 -48.89
CA PRO A 748 -3.90 16.11 -50.31
C PRO A 748 -4.45 17.25 -51.15
N MET A 749 -3.70 18.31 -51.28
CA MET A 749 -3.91 19.28 -52.34
C MET A 749 -2.74 19.16 -53.31
N GLY A 750 -3.07 18.75 -54.49
CA GLY A 750 -2.17 18.79 -55.62
C GLY A 750 -1.50 20.15 -55.75
N LYS A 751 -0.27 20.09 -56.22
CA LYS A 751 0.54 21.24 -56.55
C LYS A 751 -0.17 22.13 -57.57
N GLU A 752 -1.00 23.04 -57.06
CA GLU A 752 -1.26 24.29 -57.79
C GLU A 752 -1.00 25.43 -56.82
N ALA A 753 -0.04 26.26 -57.22
CA ALA A 753 0.42 27.38 -56.46
C ALA A 753 -0.74 28.33 -56.14
N MET A 754 -0.84 28.73 -54.85
CA MET A 754 -1.61 29.92 -54.48
C MET A 754 -1.12 31.08 -55.34
N PRO A 755 -2.00 31.83 -55.99
CA PRO A 755 -1.62 33.09 -56.59
C PRO A 755 -1.17 34.02 -55.45
N MET A 756 0.07 34.56 -55.56
CA MET A 756 0.58 35.59 -54.66
C MET A 756 -0.39 36.76 -54.66
N GLY A 757 -1.06 37.00 -53.54
CA GLY A 757 -1.87 38.24 -53.43
C GLY A 757 -2.87 38.39 -52.31
N CYS A 758 -3.31 37.35 -51.59
CA CYS A 758 -4.18 37.52 -50.41
C CYS A 758 -3.40 37.49 -49.12
N ASP A 759 -3.19 38.66 -48.53
CA ASP A 759 -2.56 38.85 -47.21
C ASP A 759 -3.64 38.91 -46.15
N MET A 760 -3.81 37.84 -45.40
CA MET A 760 -4.77 37.71 -44.30
C MET A 760 -4.59 38.79 -43.22
N SER A 761 -3.43 39.37 -43.09
CA SER A 761 -3.16 40.46 -42.16
C SER A 761 -3.90 41.74 -42.57
N LYS A 762 -4.27 41.90 -43.84
CA LYS A 762 -5.06 43.03 -44.34
C LYS A 762 -6.55 42.81 -44.14
N CYS A 763 -7.03 41.56 -44.16
CA CYS A 763 -8.43 41.27 -43.91
C CYS A 763 -8.85 41.61 -42.47
N ALA A 764 -7.94 41.55 -41.50
CA ALA A 764 -8.19 41.93 -40.11
C ALA A 764 -8.54 43.42 -39.89
N THR A 765 -8.24 44.29 -40.85
CA THR A 765 -8.48 45.73 -40.79
C THR A 765 -9.60 46.18 -41.69
N MET A 766 -10.27 45.28 -42.43
CA MET A 766 -11.32 45.57 -43.42
C MET A 766 -12.68 45.10 -42.97
N THR A 767 -13.72 45.71 -43.53
CA THR A 767 -15.09 45.19 -43.39
C THR A 767 -15.31 43.98 -44.28
N LYS A 768 -16.35 43.18 -44.02
CA LYS A 768 -16.70 42.02 -44.83
C LYS A 768 -16.91 42.33 -46.32
N ASP A 769 -17.52 43.48 -46.63
CA ASP A 769 -17.77 43.93 -48.00
C ASP A 769 -16.49 44.38 -48.71
N GLU A 770 -15.57 45.01 -47.97
CA GLU A 770 -14.25 45.40 -48.52
C GLU A 770 -13.39 44.19 -48.80
N CYS A 771 -13.44 43.16 -47.92
CA CYS A 771 -12.75 41.90 -48.13
C CYS A 771 -13.33 41.15 -49.37
N ALA A 772 -14.67 41.14 -49.53
CA ALA A 772 -15.32 40.55 -50.68
C ALA A 772 -14.90 41.22 -51.99
N LYS A 773 -14.85 42.60 -52.04
CA LYS A 773 -14.37 43.37 -53.19
C LYS A 773 -12.92 43.10 -53.48
N MET A 774 -12.04 43.02 -52.49
CA MET A 774 -10.64 42.70 -52.67
C MET A 774 -10.41 41.29 -53.23
N CYS A 775 -11.21 40.30 -52.86
CA CYS A 775 -11.19 38.99 -53.43
C CYS A 775 -11.61 38.97 -54.93
N ASP A 776 -12.62 39.80 -55.29
CA ASP A 776 -13.07 39.93 -56.68
C ASP A 776 -12.01 40.66 -57.54
N GLU A 777 -11.41 41.73 -57.05
CA GLU A 777 -10.37 42.48 -57.71
C GLU A 777 -9.07 41.65 -57.94
N LYS A 778 -8.81 40.70 -57.07
CA LYS A 778 -7.62 39.82 -57.17
C LYS A 778 -7.89 38.50 -57.87
N GLY A 779 -9.10 38.24 -58.36
CA GLY A 779 -9.43 37.06 -59.13
C GLY A 779 -9.45 35.78 -58.30
N CYS A 780 -9.82 35.84 -57.01
CA CYS A 780 -9.99 34.69 -56.14
C CYS A 780 -11.11 33.78 -56.64
N SER A 781 -10.94 32.44 -56.54
CA SER A 781 -12.04 31.51 -56.87
C SER A 781 -13.21 31.69 -55.90
N PRO A 782 -14.45 31.29 -56.26
CA PRO A 782 -15.60 31.37 -55.41
C PRO A 782 -15.37 30.74 -54.02
N GLU A 783 -14.65 29.61 -53.97
CA GLU A 783 -14.31 28.88 -52.76
C GLU A 783 -13.28 29.64 -51.90
N GLN A 784 -12.32 30.31 -52.52
CA GLN A 784 -11.33 31.13 -51.79
C GLN A 784 -11.98 32.40 -51.24
N LYS A 785 -12.94 32.98 -51.95
CA LYS A 785 -13.72 34.15 -51.51
C LYS A 785 -14.62 33.76 -50.30
N GLU A 786 -15.27 32.62 -50.34
CA GLU A 786 -16.08 32.11 -49.27
C GLU A 786 -15.25 31.82 -48.01
N MET A 787 -14.03 31.27 -48.14
CA MET A 787 -13.08 31.06 -47.06
C MET A 787 -12.67 32.35 -46.39
N CYS A 788 -12.33 33.41 -47.13
CA CYS A 788 -12.01 34.72 -46.59
C CYS A 788 -13.20 35.35 -45.86
N LEU A 789 -14.40 35.22 -46.35
CA LEU A 789 -15.62 35.80 -45.77
C LEU A 789 -16.13 34.99 -44.54
N SER A 790 -15.72 33.76 -44.37
CA SER A 790 -16.05 32.95 -43.20
C SER A 790 -15.39 33.44 -41.90
N HIS A 791 -14.39 34.32 -42.00
CA HIS A 791 -13.75 34.93 -40.84
C HIS A 791 -14.48 36.18 -40.30
N TYR A 792 -15.69 36.47 -40.76
CA TYR A 792 -16.51 37.58 -40.27
C TYR A 792 -17.78 37.07 -39.61
N ASP A 793 -18.15 37.69 -38.46
CA ASP A 793 -19.40 37.37 -37.75
C ASP A 793 -20.64 37.87 -38.50
N ALA A 794 -21.83 37.58 -37.97
CA ALA A 794 -23.10 38.03 -38.54
C ALA A 794 -23.25 39.56 -38.64
N ASN A 795 -22.42 40.33 -37.90
CA ASN A 795 -22.40 41.77 -37.87
C ASN A 795 -21.28 42.38 -38.75
N GLY A 796 -20.56 41.54 -39.51
CA GLY A 796 -19.48 41.97 -40.38
C GLY A 796 -18.16 42.29 -39.70
N LYS A 797 -17.95 41.90 -38.46
CA LYS A 797 -16.72 42.08 -37.68
C LYS A 797 -15.76 40.87 -37.85
N PHE A 798 -14.51 41.13 -38.13
CA PHE A 798 -13.50 40.13 -38.33
C PHE A 798 -13.18 39.38 -37.01
N ILE A 799 -13.18 38.05 -37.02
CA ILE A 799 -12.83 37.18 -35.94
C ILE A 799 -11.45 36.56 -36.19
N PRO A 800 -10.40 36.90 -35.42
CA PRO A 800 -9.03 36.44 -35.66
C PRO A 800 -8.82 34.94 -35.58
N ASP A 801 -9.64 34.25 -34.79
CA ASP A 801 -9.62 32.80 -34.57
C ASP A 801 -10.76 32.15 -35.38
N GLY A 802 -10.44 31.61 -36.54
CA GLY A 802 -11.37 30.91 -37.43
C GLY A 802 -11.97 29.66 -36.81
N LYS A 803 -12.83 29.80 -35.78
CA LYS A 803 -13.55 28.70 -35.11
C LYS A 803 -14.70 28.15 -35.95
N ALA A 804 -15.04 28.74 -37.08
CA ALA A 804 -16.19 28.28 -37.88
C ALA A 804 -15.90 27.07 -38.83
N CYS A 805 -14.66 26.80 -39.19
CA CYS A 805 -14.33 25.68 -40.08
C CYS A 805 -13.84 24.41 -39.39
N CYS A 806 -13.42 24.45 -38.10
CA CYS A 806 -12.92 23.28 -37.38
C CYS A 806 -13.94 22.56 -36.48
N VAL A 807 -15.09 23.15 -36.21
CA VAL A 807 -16.07 22.61 -35.25
C VAL A 807 -16.90 21.43 -35.81
N LYS A 808 -16.97 21.21 -37.10
CA LYS A 808 -17.68 20.07 -37.68
C LYS A 808 -16.81 18.82 -37.92
N LYS A 809 -15.48 18.87 -37.67
CA LYS A 809 -14.58 17.70 -37.90
C LYS A 809 -13.79 17.23 -36.67
N ILE A 810 -13.97 17.80 -35.50
CA ILE A 810 -13.17 17.45 -34.29
C ILE A 810 -13.97 16.69 -33.20
N ALA A 811 -15.28 16.62 -33.35
CA ALA A 811 -16.09 15.74 -32.47
C ALA A 811 -16.41 14.44 -33.24
N ASN A 812 -15.56 13.46 -33.15
CA ASN A 812 -15.65 12.11 -33.69
C ASN A 812 -15.03 11.89 -35.09
N GLN A 813 -13.97 11.12 -35.13
CA GLN A 813 -13.43 10.40 -36.28
C GLN A 813 -14.47 9.39 -36.83
N LYS A 814 -15.63 9.87 -37.29
CA LYS A 814 -16.60 9.04 -38.00
C LYS A 814 -16.86 9.69 -39.33
N GLU A 815 -16.53 9.01 -40.43
CA GLU A 815 -17.06 9.35 -41.72
C GLU A 815 -18.54 9.02 -41.72
N VAL A 816 -19.38 10.03 -42.00
CA VAL A 816 -20.84 9.88 -42.09
C VAL A 816 -21.20 9.99 -43.54
N LYS A 817 -21.63 8.87 -44.14
CA LYS A 817 -22.17 8.83 -45.52
C LYS A 817 -23.68 8.81 -45.44
N ILE A 818 -24.34 9.75 -46.05
CA ILE A 818 -25.81 9.86 -46.10
C ILE A 818 -26.26 9.58 -47.55
N GLU A 819 -27.09 8.59 -47.74
CA GLU A 819 -27.72 8.25 -49.02
C GLU A 819 -29.25 8.39 -48.88
N ILE A 820 -29.83 9.23 -49.68
CA ILE A 820 -31.30 9.42 -49.73
C ILE A 820 -31.80 8.95 -51.07
N THR A 821 -32.72 8.00 -51.05
CA THR A 821 -33.33 7.42 -52.24
C THR A 821 -34.84 7.64 -52.20
N ASN A 822 -35.36 8.22 -53.27
CA ASN A 822 -36.81 8.50 -53.38
C ASN A 822 -37.41 7.51 -54.43
N THR A 823 -38.39 6.70 -54.01
CA THR A 823 -39.03 5.73 -54.87
C THR A 823 -40.54 5.75 -54.59
N ASN A 824 -41.36 6.06 -55.59
CA ASN A 824 -42.83 6.06 -55.51
C ASN A 824 -43.43 6.91 -54.35
N GLY A 825 -42.89 8.12 -54.10
CA GLY A 825 -43.42 9.05 -53.07
C GLY A 825 -43.06 8.67 -51.63
N LYS A 826 -42.19 7.68 -51.43
CA LYS A 826 -41.59 7.35 -50.14
C LYS A 826 -40.08 7.55 -50.17
N THR A 827 -39.54 8.28 -49.21
CA THR A 827 -38.12 8.53 -49.08
C THR A 827 -37.48 7.54 -48.12
N LEU A 828 -36.39 6.93 -48.52
CA LEU A 828 -35.52 6.12 -47.67
C LEU A 828 -34.20 6.87 -47.51
N GLY A 829 -33.84 7.18 -46.28
CA GLY A 829 -32.54 7.72 -45.88
C GLY A 829 -31.68 6.65 -45.22
N LEU A 830 -30.46 6.44 -45.70
CA LEU A 830 -29.49 5.55 -45.10
C LEU A 830 -28.31 6.40 -44.60
N VAL A 831 -28.04 6.34 -43.32
CA VAL A 831 -26.90 7.04 -42.71
C VAL A 831 -25.90 5.96 -42.32
N THR A 832 -24.71 6.01 -42.89
CA THR A 832 -23.62 5.08 -42.57
C THR A 832 -22.52 5.82 -41.81
N PHE A 833 -22.22 5.32 -40.66
CA PHE A 833 -21.11 5.84 -39.80
C PHE A 833 -19.92 4.88 -39.95
N THR A 834 -18.79 5.35 -40.40
CA THR A 834 -17.54 4.56 -40.49
C THR A 834 -16.55 5.09 -39.44
N SER A 835 -16.07 4.24 -38.54
CA SER A 835 -15.07 4.53 -37.57
C SER A 835 -14.08 3.37 -37.49
N ASN A 836 -12.80 3.63 -37.66
CA ASN A 836 -11.73 2.63 -37.58
C ASN A 836 -11.91 1.40 -38.49
N GLY A 837 -12.51 1.58 -39.66
CA GLY A 837 -12.73 0.49 -40.65
C GLY A 837 -14.01 -0.35 -40.43
N GLU A 838 -14.74 -0.11 -39.37
CA GLU A 838 -16.07 -0.68 -39.13
C GLU A 838 -17.18 0.30 -39.52
N SER A 839 -18.15 -0.17 -40.28
CA SER A 839 -19.30 0.65 -40.75
C SER A 839 -20.60 0.16 -40.14
N THR A 840 -21.33 1.06 -39.48
CA THR A 840 -22.70 0.81 -39.04
C THR A 840 -23.68 1.70 -39.79
N SER A 841 -24.78 1.14 -40.28
CA SER A 841 -25.76 1.86 -41.04
C SER A 841 -27.13 1.85 -40.38
N LYS A 842 -27.80 3.01 -40.41
CA LYS A 842 -29.16 3.20 -39.87
C LYS A 842 -30.07 3.70 -40.97
N ALA A 843 -31.20 3.05 -41.20
CA ALA A 843 -32.16 3.39 -42.26
C ALA A 843 -33.41 4.06 -41.69
N PHE A 844 -33.85 5.13 -42.33
CA PHE A 844 -35.04 5.90 -42.00
C PHE A 844 -36.02 5.87 -43.17
N ARG A 845 -37.33 5.78 -42.88
CA ARG A 845 -38.39 5.74 -43.90
C ARG A 845 -39.51 6.71 -43.54
N GLY A 846 -39.95 7.55 -44.49
CA GLY A 846 -41.00 8.49 -44.29
C GLY A 846 -41.17 9.43 -45.50
N THR A 847 -41.81 10.57 -45.31
CA THR A 847 -41.76 11.69 -46.26
C THR A 847 -40.36 12.31 -46.24
N GLU A 848 -40.02 13.01 -47.32
CA GLU A 848 -38.69 13.63 -47.43
C GLU A 848 -38.35 14.57 -46.26
N ALA A 849 -39.32 15.33 -45.77
CA ALA A 849 -39.15 16.24 -44.64
C ALA A 849 -38.93 15.49 -43.30
N GLU A 850 -39.63 14.39 -43.08
CA GLU A 850 -39.51 13.55 -41.91
C GLU A 850 -38.15 12.82 -41.87
N VAL A 851 -37.72 12.23 -43.01
CA VAL A 851 -36.43 11.55 -43.12
C VAL A 851 -35.29 12.55 -42.92
N LYS A 852 -35.39 13.74 -43.46
CA LYS A 852 -34.38 14.78 -43.30
C LYS A 852 -34.28 15.26 -41.84
N ALA A 853 -35.39 15.50 -41.15
CA ALA A 853 -35.42 15.86 -39.75
C ALA A 853 -34.81 14.77 -38.83
N GLN A 854 -35.08 13.48 -39.12
CA GLN A 854 -34.53 12.36 -38.40
C GLN A 854 -33.03 12.16 -38.66
N ILE A 855 -32.56 12.47 -39.87
CA ILE A 855 -31.12 12.45 -40.17
C ILE A 855 -30.41 13.58 -39.48
N ASP A 856 -30.97 14.81 -39.49
CA ASP A 856 -30.38 15.98 -38.86
C ASP A 856 -30.26 15.76 -37.33
N SER A 857 -31.29 15.19 -36.69
CA SER A 857 -31.27 14.87 -35.24
C SER A 857 -30.30 13.74 -34.85
N LEU A 858 -29.81 12.97 -35.81
CA LEU A 858 -28.85 11.89 -35.56
C LEU A 858 -27.41 12.33 -35.84
N VAL A 859 -27.21 13.40 -36.59
CA VAL A 859 -25.91 13.95 -36.98
C VAL A 859 -25.51 15.14 -36.10
N GLU A 860 -26.47 15.77 -35.41
CA GLU A 860 -26.22 16.67 -34.27
C GLU A 860 -25.76 15.87 -33.02
#